data_088246f1170bb0f8176fb4e4bd620970
#
_entry.id   088246f1170bb0f8176fb4e4bd620970
#
_cell.length_a   1.000
_cell.length_b   1.000
_cell.length_c   1.000
_cell.angle_alpha   90.00
_cell.angle_beta   90.00
_cell.angle_gamma   90.00
#
_symmetry.space_group_name_H-M   'P 1'
#
loop_
_entity.id
_entity.type
_entity.pdbx_description
1 polymer ?
#
loop_
_entity_poly.entity_id
_entity_poly.type
_entity_poly.pdbx_seq_one_letter_code
_entity_poly.pdbx_strand_id
1 'polypeptide(L)'
;MGNAIEKEKRGLNTYRLTPARNHPTFESPLQATYPEKVRPEEEIFSRIHRGDTIFIGTGCGEPQYLVQALTNYVRSHPKAFFDAEVFHVWTLGVAPYTDEKFKYNFRHNSFFIGTNTRSAVNEGAADYTAVFLSQVPDLFYDGIVPVDVALIQTSLPDTHGYMSLGISVDIVKAATEMASTVITQVNPQMPRVHGDTFLRVEDTDYLLYHDEPLLEYAAGADTEVAQDIGTYVARLVEDGDTIQVGYGSIPNAVLANLYHRQHLGVHTELLGDGIVDLMKRGIIDNTKKQINRGKTVATFCMGNRATYDYIDDNPSIAFRTIDYTNNPLIIAEHDHMTAINSALEIDLTGQATAESIGKIFYSGIGGQADFMRGAILCPHGKTILTLQSTADRGRVSRIVPFLQEGAGVTLNRGDIHYVVTEYGIAYLHGKNIRQRAMELISIAHPSFRPWLIQEAKNRNLIYKDQAFIPGKRGEYPEELETYRTTRKGLEVLLRPVKISDEPLLKDFFYSLSDQSLYRRFISQRKDMPHERLQDFVIIDYTREMVILAVKQEDEVEEVLGLSQYGIDTITHTAEIAFVVRDDHQNQGIGTELLSYLTLLAKRRGLLGFTAEVLTENKPMLHLFEKMGFDIEKKRDAGVFELKMAFRG
;
A
#
# COMPACT_ATOMS: atom_id res chain seq x y z
N MET A 1 -17.24 19.04 -7.66
CA MET A 1 -17.19 17.68 -8.22
C MET A 1 -17.26 17.65 -9.76
N GLY A 2 -18.08 18.41 -10.46
CA GLY A 2 -18.13 18.41 -11.93
C GLY A 2 -16.83 18.82 -12.66
N ASN A 3 -15.99 19.68 -12.07
CA ASN A 3 -14.77 20.17 -12.69
C ASN A 3 -13.53 19.23 -12.59
N ALA A 4 -13.58 18.19 -11.75
CA ALA A 4 -12.48 17.21 -11.65
C ALA A 4 -12.55 16.19 -12.79
N ILE A 5 -13.77 15.77 -13.14
CA ILE A 5 -14.02 14.82 -14.23
C ILE A 5 -13.65 15.42 -15.60
N GLU A 6 -13.84 16.74 -15.78
CA GLU A 6 -13.47 17.43 -17.04
C GLU A 6 -11.98 17.66 -17.23
N LYS A 7 -11.18 17.68 -16.15
CA LYS A 7 -9.73 17.87 -16.25
C LYS A 7 -8.94 16.57 -16.43
N GLU A 8 -9.45 15.43 -15.98
CA GLU A 8 -8.87 14.13 -16.33
C GLU A 8 -8.95 13.84 -17.83
N LYS A 9 -10.00 14.34 -18.50
CA LYS A 9 -10.14 14.23 -19.97
C LYS A 9 -9.04 14.96 -20.76
N ARG A 10 -8.26 15.87 -20.15
CA ARG A 10 -7.19 16.62 -20.82
C ARG A 10 -5.78 16.00 -20.68
N GLY A 11 -5.63 14.98 -19.87
CA GLY A 11 -4.37 14.23 -19.69
C GLY A 11 -4.30 12.93 -20.49
N LEU A 12 -5.40 12.49 -21.07
CA LEU A 12 -5.42 11.36 -21.99
C LEU A 12 -4.81 11.80 -23.31
N ASN A 13 -3.64 11.26 -23.65
CA ASN A 13 -3.12 11.29 -25.00
C ASN A 13 -4.23 10.76 -25.92
N THR A 14 -4.89 11.67 -26.63
CA THR A 14 -5.82 11.28 -27.69
C THR A 14 -4.96 10.60 -28.76
N TYR A 15 -4.90 9.27 -28.72
CA TYR A 15 -4.42 8.49 -29.83
C TYR A 15 -5.30 8.87 -31.03
N ARG A 16 -4.77 9.70 -31.92
CA ARG A 16 -5.38 9.93 -33.22
C ARG A 16 -5.37 8.59 -33.94
N LEU A 17 -6.55 8.01 -34.08
CA LEU A 17 -6.78 6.86 -34.96
C LEU A 17 -6.22 7.23 -36.33
N THR A 18 -5.12 6.66 -36.70
CA THR A 18 -4.64 6.68 -38.08
C THR A 18 -5.62 5.83 -38.85
N PRO A 19 -6.25 6.33 -39.94
CA PRO A 19 -7.13 5.48 -40.74
C PRO A 19 -6.32 4.30 -41.24
N ALA A 20 -6.91 3.10 -41.11
CA ALA A 20 -6.33 1.86 -41.59
C ALA A 20 -5.83 2.08 -43.05
N ARG A 21 -4.54 2.07 -43.23
CA ARG A 21 -3.96 1.97 -44.56
C ARG A 21 -4.32 0.56 -45.05
N ASN A 22 -4.98 0.49 -46.20
CA ASN A 22 -5.13 -0.76 -46.93
C ASN A 22 -3.73 -1.35 -47.16
N HIS A 23 -3.30 -2.25 -46.31
CA HIS A 23 -2.08 -3.02 -46.52
C HIS A 23 -2.38 -4.04 -47.64
N PRO A 24 -1.43 -4.25 -48.56
CA PRO A 24 -1.55 -5.32 -49.52
C PRO A 24 -1.73 -6.61 -48.74
N THR A 25 -2.53 -7.52 -49.28
CA THR A 25 -2.78 -8.87 -48.77
C THR A 25 -1.46 -9.61 -48.59
N PHE A 26 -0.78 -9.43 -47.46
CA PHE A 26 0.25 -10.32 -46.97
C PHE A 26 -0.49 -11.60 -46.54
N GLU A 27 -0.26 -12.70 -47.22
CA GLU A 27 -0.68 -13.98 -46.70
C GLU A 27 -0.09 -14.13 -45.30
N SER A 28 -0.95 -14.22 -44.30
CA SER A 28 -0.54 -14.39 -42.91
C SER A 28 0.35 -15.65 -42.84
N PRO A 29 1.49 -15.61 -42.12
CA PRO A 29 2.31 -16.81 -41.89
C PRO A 29 1.47 -17.98 -41.33
N LEU A 30 0.38 -17.69 -40.64
CA LEU A 30 -0.56 -18.67 -40.07
C LEU A 30 -1.43 -19.31 -41.14
N GLN A 31 -1.76 -18.62 -42.25
CA GLN A 31 -2.62 -19.12 -43.31
C GLN A 31 -2.02 -20.36 -43.98
N ALA A 32 -0.70 -20.42 -44.11
CA ALA A 32 0.00 -21.57 -44.70
C ALA A 32 0.02 -22.79 -43.76
N THR A 33 0.08 -22.55 -42.44
CA THR A 33 0.24 -23.62 -41.44
C THR A 33 -1.11 -24.09 -40.89
N TYR A 34 -2.07 -23.19 -40.69
CA TYR A 34 -3.39 -23.47 -40.09
C TYR A 34 -4.54 -22.88 -40.93
N PRO A 35 -4.68 -23.31 -42.20
CA PRO A 35 -5.64 -22.72 -43.13
C PRO A 35 -7.10 -22.87 -42.69
N GLU A 36 -7.41 -23.87 -41.88
CA GLU A 36 -8.75 -24.13 -41.37
C GLU A 36 -9.15 -23.15 -40.23
N LYS A 37 -8.18 -22.54 -39.54
CA LYS A 37 -8.41 -21.63 -38.43
C LYS A 37 -8.33 -20.15 -38.83
N VAL A 38 -7.71 -19.82 -39.93
CA VAL A 38 -7.63 -18.46 -40.44
C VAL A 38 -8.80 -18.21 -41.40
N ARG A 39 -9.77 -17.40 -40.96
CA ARG A 39 -10.98 -17.08 -41.69
C ARG A 39 -11.15 -15.55 -41.81
N PRO A 40 -11.95 -15.08 -42.79
CA PRO A 40 -12.33 -13.69 -42.88
C PRO A 40 -13.06 -13.22 -41.61
N GLU A 41 -12.80 -11.98 -41.14
CA GLU A 41 -13.42 -11.42 -39.95
C GLU A 41 -14.96 -11.51 -40.00
N GLU A 42 -15.55 -11.25 -41.17
CA GLU A 42 -16.99 -11.32 -41.35
C GLU A 42 -17.56 -12.73 -41.06
N GLU A 43 -16.84 -13.80 -41.44
CA GLU A 43 -17.22 -15.17 -41.12
C GLU A 43 -17.07 -15.44 -39.62
N ILE A 44 -15.97 -14.98 -39.00
CA ILE A 44 -15.70 -15.16 -37.58
C ILE A 44 -16.77 -14.49 -36.72
N PHE A 45 -17.02 -13.20 -36.94
CA PHE A 45 -17.98 -12.46 -36.12
C PHE A 45 -19.44 -12.82 -36.39
N SER A 46 -19.75 -13.48 -37.54
CA SER A 46 -21.08 -14.04 -37.79
C SER A 46 -21.45 -15.19 -36.85
N ARG A 47 -20.47 -15.72 -36.09
CA ARG A 47 -20.66 -16.78 -35.07
C ARG A 47 -21.16 -16.24 -33.74
N ILE A 48 -21.15 -14.92 -33.56
CA ILE A 48 -21.68 -14.29 -32.36
C ILE A 48 -23.19 -14.15 -32.50
N HIS A 49 -23.92 -14.60 -31.49
CA HIS A 49 -25.38 -14.64 -31.50
C HIS A 49 -25.98 -13.65 -30.49
N ARG A 50 -27.28 -13.52 -30.55
CA ARG A 50 -28.04 -12.72 -29.61
C ARG A 50 -27.92 -13.29 -28.20
N GLY A 51 -27.54 -12.41 -27.25
CA GLY A 51 -27.45 -12.75 -25.84
C GLY A 51 -26.17 -13.50 -25.45
N ASP A 52 -25.23 -13.67 -26.39
CA ASP A 52 -23.94 -14.29 -26.08
C ASP A 52 -23.15 -13.45 -25.06
N THR A 53 -22.41 -14.12 -24.24
CA THR A 53 -21.41 -13.52 -23.34
C THR A 53 -20.05 -13.52 -24.01
N ILE A 54 -19.44 -12.34 -24.12
CA ILE A 54 -18.17 -12.10 -24.80
C ILE A 54 -17.11 -11.69 -23.78
N PHE A 55 -16.17 -12.57 -23.52
CA PHE A 55 -14.99 -12.25 -22.73
C PHE A 55 -13.96 -11.50 -23.58
N ILE A 56 -13.31 -10.48 -23.01
CA ILE A 56 -12.19 -9.76 -23.62
C ILE A 56 -10.98 -9.86 -22.70
N GLY A 57 -9.79 -10.18 -23.25
CA GLY A 57 -8.54 -10.26 -22.53
C GLY A 57 -8.21 -8.98 -21.76
N THR A 58 -7.43 -9.09 -20.67
CA THR A 58 -7.31 -8.10 -19.61
C THR A 58 -6.14 -7.12 -19.82
N GLY A 59 -6.32 -5.88 -19.39
CA GLY A 59 -5.27 -4.88 -19.18
C GLY A 59 -4.46 -4.54 -20.43
N CYS A 60 -3.13 -4.65 -20.34
CA CYS A 60 -2.25 -4.42 -21.50
C CYS A 60 -2.26 -5.56 -22.52
N GLY A 61 -2.77 -6.75 -22.14
CA GLY A 61 -2.96 -7.91 -23.02
C GLY A 61 -4.27 -7.88 -23.80
N GLU A 62 -5.09 -6.83 -23.68
CA GLU A 62 -6.34 -6.66 -24.41
C GLU A 62 -6.09 -6.71 -25.94
N PRO A 63 -6.86 -7.53 -26.70
CA PRO A 63 -6.72 -7.65 -28.15
C PRO A 63 -7.35 -6.45 -28.87
N GLN A 64 -6.64 -5.33 -28.95
CA GLN A 64 -7.15 -4.04 -29.44
C GLN A 64 -7.74 -4.12 -30.85
N TYR A 65 -7.05 -4.82 -31.74
CA TYR A 65 -7.52 -5.01 -33.11
C TYR A 65 -8.83 -5.79 -33.16
N LEU A 66 -8.95 -6.93 -32.41
CA LEU A 66 -10.18 -7.71 -32.38
C LEU A 66 -11.37 -6.92 -31.84
N VAL A 67 -11.17 -6.13 -30.79
CA VAL A 67 -12.23 -5.27 -30.22
C VAL A 67 -12.70 -4.23 -31.25
N GLN A 68 -11.76 -3.62 -31.97
CA GLN A 68 -12.11 -2.67 -33.03
C GLN A 68 -12.79 -3.36 -34.22
N ALA A 69 -12.29 -4.53 -34.65
CA ALA A 69 -12.86 -5.30 -35.75
C ALA A 69 -14.30 -5.75 -35.43
N LEU A 70 -14.56 -6.25 -34.20
CA LEU A 70 -15.90 -6.59 -33.74
C LEU A 70 -16.84 -5.38 -33.77
N THR A 71 -16.41 -4.23 -33.26
CA THR A 71 -17.26 -3.03 -33.27
C THR A 71 -17.47 -2.45 -34.66
N ASN A 72 -16.51 -2.60 -35.57
CA ASN A 72 -16.67 -2.26 -36.98
C ASN A 72 -17.63 -3.20 -37.69
N TYR A 73 -17.59 -4.50 -37.39
CA TYR A 73 -18.53 -5.48 -37.90
C TYR A 73 -19.97 -5.11 -37.49
N VAL A 74 -20.21 -4.82 -36.21
CA VAL A 74 -21.53 -4.39 -35.71
C VAL A 74 -21.97 -3.08 -36.34
N ARG A 75 -21.05 -2.11 -36.55
CA ARG A 75 -21.35 -0.85 -37.23
C ARG A 75 -21.83 -1.07 -38.66
N SER A 76 -21.22 -2.02 -39.38
CA SER A 76 -21.61 -2.40 -40.74
C SER A 76 -22.85 -3.27 -40.79
N HIS A 77 -23.09 -4.07 -39.74
CA HIS A 77 -24.20 -5.00 -39.59
C HIS A 77 -24.98 -4.75 -38.30
N PRO A 78 -25.69 -3.63 -38.12
CA PRO A 78 -26.33 -3.26 -36.85
C PRO A 78 -27.36 -4.26 -36.32
N LYS A 79 -27.80 -5.20 -37.18
CA LYS A 79 -28.73 -6.26 -36.83
C LYS A 79 -28.08 -7.65 -36.71
N ALA A 80 -26.77 -7.74 -36.74
CA ALA A 80 -26.06 -9.03 -36.66
C ALA A 80 -26.40 -9.78 -35.38
N PHE A 81 -26.36 -9.07 -34.25
CA PHE A 81 -26.80 -9.57 -32.95
C PHE A 81 -27.27 -8.43 -32.05
N PHE A 82 -27.96 -8.78 -30.97
CA PHE A 82 -28.45 -7.85 -29.95
C PHE A 82 -28.15 -8.42 -28.57
N ASP A 83 -27.98 -7.52 -27.60
CA ASP A 83 -27.98 -7.86 -26.18
C ASP A 83 -26.83 -8.82 -25.79
N ALA A 84 -25.69 -8.74 -26.50
CA ALA A 84 -24.48 -9.46 -26.12
C ALA A 84 -23.83 -8.79 -24.89
N GLU A 85 -23.44 -9.58 -23.90
CA GLU A 85 -22.77 -9.09 -22.71
C GLU A 85 -21.25 -9.15 -22.87
N VAL A 86 -20.60 -7.98 -22.88
CA VAL A 86 -19.14 -7.89 -22.91
C VAL A 86 -18.62 -7.78 -21.48
N PHE A 87 -17.72 -8.66 -21.09
CA PHE A 87 -17.13 -8.62 -19.76
C PHE A 87 -15.61 -8.82 -19.78
N HIS A 88 -14.94 -8.27 -18.78
CA HIS A 88 -13.50 -8.38 -18.53
C HIS A 88 -13.19 -8.00 -17.08
N VAL A 89 -11.96 -8.23 -16.64
CA VAL A 89 -11.51 -7.66 -15.38
C VAL A 89 -11.41 -6.16 -15.53
N TRP A 90 -10.56 -5.70 -16.42
CA TRP A 90 -10.23 -4.30 -16.59
C TRP A 90 -9.69 -4.05 -18.00
N THR A 91 -10.02 -2.92 -18.61
CA THR A 91 -9.42 -2.48 -19.88
C THR A 91 -8.60 -1.19 -19.71
N LEU A 92 -7.43 -1.16 -20.33
CA LEU A 92 -6.61 0.05 -20.55
C LEU A 92 -6.77 0.60 -21.96
N GLY A 93 -7.30 -0.22 -22.86
CA GLY A 93 -7.45 0.13 -24.26
C GLY A 93 -8.78 0.78 -24.59
N VAL A 94 -9.37 0.33 -25.69
CA VAL A 94 -10.62 0.88 -26.18
C VAL A 94 -11.84 0.14 -25.64
N ALA A 95 -12.86 0.87 -25.22
CA ALA A 95 -14.13 0.30 -24.77
C ALA A 95 -15.31 0.82 -25.63
N PRO A 96 -15.28 0.67 -26.97
CA PRO A 96 -16.30 1.25 -27.84
C PRO A 96 -17.67 0.60 -27.69
N TYR A 97 -17.75 -0.58 -27.12
CA TYR A 97 -19.00 -1.27 -26.79
C TYR A 97 -19.81 -0.54 -25.68
N THR A 98 -19.23 0.39 -24.94
CA THR A 98 -19.95 1.23 -23.98
C THR A 98 -20.56 2.49 -24.61
N ASP A 99 -20.30 2.76 -25.90
CA ASP A 99 -20.88 3.92 -26.59
C ASP A 99 -22.39 3.76 -26.75
N GLU A 100 -23.14 4.84 -26.53
CA GLU A 100 -24.62 4.92 -26.67
C GLU A 100 -25.14 4.36 -28.02
N LYS A 101 -24.36 4.52 -29.10
CA LYS A 101 -24.71 4.00 -30.43
C LYS A 101 -24.83 2.48 -30.52
N PHE A 102 -24.18 1.75 -29.58
CA PHE A 102 -24.19 0.29 -29.54
C PHE A 102 -25.06 -0.28 -28.41
N LYS A 103 -25.80 0.53 -27.68
CA LYS A 103 -26.60 0.12 -26.52
C LYS A 103 -27.61 -1.01 -26.75
N TYR A 104 -28.00 -1.29 -27.97
CA TYR A 104 -28.86 -2.42 -28.31
C TYR A 104 -28.09 -3.68 -28.70
N ASN A 105 -26.80 -3.53 -29.04
CA ASN A 105 -25.95 -4.64 -29.43
C ASN A 105 -25.19 -5.19 -28.24
N PHE A 106 -24.67 -4.29 -27.35
CA PHE A 106 -23.83 -4.66 -26.22
C PHE A 106 -24.40 -4.17 -24.91
N ARG A 107 -24.22 -4.99 -23.86
CA ARG A 107 -24.17 -4.59 -22.46
C ARG A 107 -22.74 -4.81 -21.99
N HIS A 108 -22.32 -4.05 -20.99
CA HIS A 108 -20.98 -4.20 -20.44
C HIS A 108 -21.05 -4.52 -18.95
N ASN A 109 -20.25 -5.47 -18.50
CA ASN A 109 -20.08 -5.84 -17.11
C ASN A 109 -18.58 -5.93 -16.76
N SER A 110 -18.15 -5.32 -15.67
CA SER A 110 -16.77 -5.35 -15.19
C SER A 110 -16.64 -6.17 -13.92
N PHE A 111 -15.55 -6.91 -13.75
CA PHE A 111 -15.13 -7.43 -12.44
C PHE A 111 -14.24 -6.42 -11.70
N PHE A 112 -13.69 -5.43 -12.42
CA PHE A 112 -12.94 -4.30 -11.88
C PHE A 112 -13.16 -3.09 -12.79
N ILE A 113 -13.64 -1.98 -12.24
CA ILE A 113 -14.04 -0.81 -13.04
C ILE A 113 -12.80 0.00 -13.41
N GLY A 114 -12.48 0.06 -14.70
CA GLY A 114 -11.41 0.87 -15.26
C GLY A 114 -11.83 2.33 -15.51
N THR A 115 -10.86 3.18 -15.81
CA THR A 115 -11.10 4.59 -16.12
C THR A 115 -12.06 4.76 -17.31
N ASN A 116 -11.95 3.87 -18.32
CA ASN A 116 -12.70 3.94 -19.57
C ASN A 116 -14.17 3.54 -19.40
N THR A 117 -14.52 2.76 -18.37
CA THR A 117 -15.89 2.26 -18.12
C THR A 117 -16.55 2.89 -16.90
N ARG A 118 -15.79 3.64 -16.07
CA ARG A 118 -16.26 4.21 -14.79
C ARG A 118 -17.49 5.11 -14.94
N SER A 119 -17.52 5.96 -15.94
CA SER A 119 -18.68 6.85 -16.19
C SER A 119 -19.92 6.01 -16.50
N ALA A 120 -19.78 5.03 -17.41
CA ALA A 120 -20.89 4.18 -17.81
C ALA A 120 -21.49 3.39 -16.62
N VAL A 121 -20.67 2.85 -15.73
CA VAL A 121 -21.13 2.15 -14.52
C VAL A 121 -21.87 3.10 -13.57
N ASN A 122 -21.31 4.27 -13.27
CA ASN A 122 -21.94 5.22 -12.35
C ASN A 122 -23.19 5.90 -12.91
N GLU A 123 -23.38 5.90 -14.25
CA GLU A 123 -24.57 6.40 -14.94
C GLU A 123 -25.61 5.30 -15.20
N GLY A 124 -25.33 4.05 -14.82
CA GLY A 124 -26.21 2.90 -15.00
C GLY A 124 -26.28 2.38 -16.44
N ALA A 125 -25.31 2.73 -17.28
CA ALA A 125 -25.18 2.26 -18.66
C ALA A 125 -24.28 1.00 -18.78
N ALA A 126 -23.60 0.61 -17.70
CA ALA A 126 -22.80 -0.61 -17.59
C ALA A 126 -22.96 -1.19 -16.18
N ASP A 127 -22.61 -2.47 -16.04
CA ASP A 127 -22.75 -3.22 -14.79
C ASP A 127 -21.38 -3.48 -14.14
N TYR A 128 -21.41 -3.82 -12.85
CA TYR A 128 -20.25 -4.23 -12.06
C TYR A 128 -20.61 -5.44 -11.21
N THR A 129 -19.86 -6.51 -11.36
CA THR A 129 -19.99 -7.72 -10.54
C THR A 129 -18.95 -7.71 -9.45
N ALA A 130 -19.37 -7.50 -8.20
CA ALA A 130 -18.50 -7.49 -7.02
C ALA A 130 -18.08 -8.92 -6.66
N VAL A 131 -16.79 -9.21 -6.79
CA VAL A 131 -16.18 -10.52 -6.50
C VAL A 131 -14.72 -10.35 -6.12
N PHE A 132 -14.18 -11.23 -5.27
CA PHE A 132 -12.74 -11.33 -5.08
C PHE A 132 -12.10 -11.86 -6.37
N LEU A 133 -11.01 -11.24 -6.76
CA LEU A 133 -10.42 -11.53 -8.06
C LEU A 133 -9.94 -12.99 -8.17
N SER A 134 -9.48 -13.58 -7.05
CA SER A 134 -9.12 -14.99 -6.94
C SER A 134 -10.27 -15.96 -7.25
N GLN A 135 -11.53 -15.51 -7.12
CA GLN A 135 -12.72 -16.36 -7.30
C GLN A 135 -13.37 -16.21 -8.69
N VAL A 136 -12.88 -15.31 -9.53
CA VAL A 136 -13.48 -15.12 -10.87
C VAL A 136 -13.40 -16.39 -11.73
N PRO A 137 -12.28 -17.16 -11.77
CA PRO A 137 -12.21 -18.42 -12.52
C PRO A 137 -13.30 -19.42 -12.12
N ASP A 138 -13.64 -19.52 -10.83
CA ASP A 138 -14.70 -20.41 -10.34
C ASP A 138 -16.06 -20.05 -10.93
N LEU A 139 -16.34 -18.75 -11.17
CA LEU A 139 -17.59 -18.32 -11.81
C LEU A 139 -17.74 -18.91 -13.23
N PHE A 140 -16.62 -19.09 -13.93
CA PHE A 140 -16.61 -19.70 -15.26
C PHE A 140 -16.69 -21.22 -15.19
N TYR A 141 -15.86 -21.85 -14.33
CA TYR A 141 -15.83 -23.31 -14.18
C TYR A 141 -17.16 -23.87 -13.65
N ASP A 142 -17.83 -23.14 -12.77
CA ASP A 142 -19.13 -23.51 -12.22
C ASP A 142 -20.32 -23.13 -13.14
N GLY A 143 -20.04 -22.44 -14.26
CA GLY A 143 -21.07 -21.98 -15.21
C GLY A 143 -21.99 -20.90 -14.65
N ILE A 144 -21.60 -20.21 -13.58
CA ILE A 144 -22.35 -19.06 -13.03
C ILE A 144 -22.31 -17.87 -13.98
N VAL A 145 -21.14 -17.64 -14.58
CA VAL A 145 -20.95 -16.70 -15.70
C VAL A 145 -20.54 -17.54 -16.91
N PRO A 146 -21.45 -17.75 -17.88
CA PRO A 146 -21.11 -18.49 -19.10
C PRO A 146 -20.11 -17.68 -19.93
N VAL A 147 -19.30 -18.37 -20.74
CA VAL A 147 -18.37 -17.76 -21.70
C VAL A 147 -18.70 -18.33 -23.08
N ASP A 148 -19.49 -17.61 -23.88
CA ASP A 148 -19.84 -18.07 -25.22
C ASP A 148 -18.69 -17.79 -26.20
N VAL A 149 -18.08 -16.58 -26.09
CA VAL A 149 -16.99 -16.15 -26.96
C VAL A 149 -15.86 -15.57 -26.12
N ALA A 150 -14.62 -16.02 -26.35
CA ALA A 150 -13.43 -15.41 -25.79
C ALA A 150 -12.60 -14.71 -26.88
N LEU A 151 -12.37 -13.39 -26.71
CA LEU A 151 -11.46 -12.60 -27.53
C LEU A 151 -10.15 -12.44 -26.76
N ILE A 152 -9.10 -13.12 -27.22
CA ILE A 152 -7.80 -13.15 -26.52
C ILE A 152 -6.66 -12.73 -27.44
N GLN A 153 -5.50 -12.46 -26.83
CA GLN A 153 -4.27 -12.15 -27.55
C GLN A 153 -3.15 -13.10 -27.11
N THR A 154 -2.35 -13.59 -28.05
CA THR A 154 -1.26 -14.53 -27.78
C THR A 154 -0.01 -14.22 -28.59
N SER A 155 1.11 -14.84 -28.19
CA SER A 155 2.33 -14.89 -28.99
C SER A 155 2.13 -15.74 -30.26
N LEU A 156 3.12 -15.71 -31.16
CA LEU A 156 3.20 -16.66 -32.24
C LEU A 156 3.24 -18.12 -31.72
N PRO A 157 2.63 -19.09 -32.42
CA PRO A 157 2.79 -20.49 -32.08
C PRO A 157 4.25 -20.93 -32.28
N ASP A 158 4.73 -21.75 -31.37
CA ASP A 158 6.03 -22.41 -31.53
C ASP A 158 5.99 -23.62 -32.47
N THR A 159 7.14 -24.30 -32.62
CA THR A 159 7.25 -25.50 -33.48
C THR A 159 6.41 -26.67 -33.02
N HIS A 160 5.86 -26.63 -31.81
CA HIS A 160 4.98 -27.64 -31.23
C HIS A 160 3.51 -27.20 -31.21
N GLY A 161 3.19 -26.05 -31.77
CA GLY A 161 1.84 -25.49 -31.81
C GLY A 161 1.37 -24.83 -30.50
N TYR A 162 2.28 -24.45 -29.60
CA TYR A 162 1.93 -23.72 -28.38
C TYR A 162 2.11 -22.23 -28.55
N MET A 163 1.09 -21.47 -28.14
CA MET A 163 1.06 -20.02 -28.06
C MET A 163 1.06 -19.62 -26.58
N SER A 164 1.75 -18.53 -26.24
CA SER A 164 1.72 -17.96 -24.88
C SER A 164 0.65 -16.88 -24.79
N LEU A 165 -0.12 -16.87 -23.70
CA LEU A 165 -1.00 -15.75 -23.32
C LEU A 165 -0.20 -14.46 -22.99
N GLY A 166 1.12 -14.59 -22.86
CA GLY A 166 2.02 -13.47 -22.66
C GLY A 166 1.75 -12.70 -21.39
N ILE A 167 1.50 -11.40 -21.53
CA ILE A 167 1.41 -10.47 -20.42
C ILE A 167 0.08 -10.51 -19.65
N SER A 168 -0.89 -11.35 -20.03
CA SER A 168 -2.20 -11.42 -19.37
C SER A 168 -2.67 -12.87 -19.30
N VAL A 169 -2.43 -13.52 -18.17
CA VAL A 169 -2.82 -14.90 -17.90
C VAL A 169 -4.04 -14.96 -17.01
N ASP A 170 -4.03 -14.22 -15.95
CA ASP A 170 -5.06 -13.97 -14.94
C ASP A 170 -6.33 -14.85 -15.04
N ILE A 171 -7.44 -14.28 -15.47
CA ILE A 171 -8.69 -15.00 -15.76
C ILE A 171 -8.79 -15.42 -17.22
N VAL A 172 -7.85 -14.98 -18.08
CA VAL A 172 -7.88 -15.25 -19.52
C VAL A 172 -7.77 -16.75 -19.78
N LYS A 173 -6.94 -17.44 -19.01
CA LYS A 173 -6.78 -18.89 -19.11
C LYS A 173 -8.10 -19.62 -18.86
N ALA A 174 -8.76 -19.33 -17.74
CA ALA A 174 -10.03 -19.94 -17.38
C ALA A 174 -11.16 -19.60 -18.37
N ALA A 175 -11.23 -18.34 -18.81
CA ALA A 175 -12.18 -17.91 -19.81
C ALA A 175 -11.98 -18.66 -21.15
N THR A 176 -10.73 -18.85 -21.56
CA THR A 176 -10.39 -19.59 -22.78
C THR A 176 -10.78 -21.07 -22.69
N GLU A 177 -10.55 -21.71 -21.53
CA GLU A 177 -10.88 -23.12 -21.30
C GLU A 177 -12.41 -23.37 -21.28
N MET A 178 -13.19 -22.38 -20.88
CA MET A 178 -14.65 -22.50 -20.75
C MET A 178 -15.41 -21.93 -21.94
N ALA A 179 -14.76 -21.17 -22.81
CA ALA A 179 -15.42 -20.57 -23.96
C ALA A 179 -15.92 -21.58 -24.97
N SER A 180 -17.13 -21.37 -25.50
CA SER A 180 -17.68 -22.15 -26.63
C SER A 180 -16.97 -21.82 -27.94
N THR A 181 -16.46 -20.60 -28.08
CA THR A 181 -15.70 -20.14 -29.26
C THR A 181 -14.53 -19.28 -28.82
N VAL A 182 -13.32 -19.64 -29.22
CA VAL A 182 -12.09 -18.88 -28.90
C VAL A 182 -11.55 -18.21 -30.16
N ILE A 183 -11.53 -16.88 -30.16
CA ILE A 183 -11.00 -16.05 -31.24
C ILE A 183 -9.69 -15.40 -30.77
N THR A 184 -8.60 -15.73 -31.40
CA THR A 184 -7.26 -15.37 -30.95
C THR A 184 -6.59 -14.38 -31.90
N GLN A 185 -6.24 -13.21 -31.39
CA GLN A 185 -5.31 -12.30 -32.06
C GLN A 185 -3.89 -12.78 -31.80
N VAL A 186 -3.24 -13.27 -32.83
CA VAL A 186 -1.84 -13.72 -32.77
C VAL A 186 -0.94 -12.53 -33.10
N ASN A 187 -0.22 -12.05 -32.07
CA ASN A 187 0.61 -10.86 -32.15
C ASN A 187 2.10 -11.22 -31.96
N PRO A 188 2.98 -11.00 -32.94
CA PRO A 188 4.41 -11.26 -32.80
C PRO A 188 5.10 -10.38 -31.75
N GLN A 189 4.47 -9.28 -31.30
CA GLN A 189 4.97 -8.41 -30.23
C GLN A 189 4.70 -8.97 -28.83
N MET A 190 3.82 -9.98 -28.70
CA MET A 190 3.48 -10.61 -27.42
C MET A 190 4.63 -11.49 -26.96
N PRO A 191 5.21 -11.23 -25.75
CA PRO A 191 6.30 -12.04 -25.23
C PRO A 191 5.84 -13.46 -24.92
N ARG A 192 6.74 -14.40 -25.06
CA ARG A 192 6.57 -15.79 -24.63
C ARG A 192 6.99 -15.89 -23.16
N VAL A 193 6.05 -16.08 -22.27
CA VAL A 193 6.32 -16.15 -20.82
C VAL A 193 6.14 -17.58 -20.29
N HIS A 194 6.82 -17.88 -19.17
CA HIS A 194 6.77 -19.19 -18.54
C HIS A 194 5.67 -19.28 -17.47
N GLY A 195 5.23 -20.49 -17.17
CA GLY A 195 4.19 -20.78 -16.17
C GLY A 195 2.94 -21.40 -16.80
N ASP A 196 1.76 -21.05 -16.29
CA ASP A 196 0.46 -21.57 -16.77
C ASP A 196 -0.08 -20.77 -17.97
N THR A 197 0.78 -20.45 -18.91
CA THR A 197 0.53 -19.43 -19.94
C THR A 197 0.20 -20.00 -21.31
N PHE A 198 0.43 -21.30 -21.52
CA PHE A 198 0.38 -21.88 -22.85
C PHE A 198 -1.01 -22.38 -23.21
N LEU A 199 -1.37 -22.09 -24.46
CA LEU A 199 -2.51 -22.66 -25.18
C LEU A 199 -2.00 -23.38 -26.42
N ARG A 200 -2.65 -24.47 -26.80
CA ARG A 200 -2.40 -25.09 -28.09
C ARG A 200 -3.21 -24.39 -29.16
N VAL A 201 -2.68 -24.31 -30.35
CA VAL A 201 -3.46 -23.81 -31.51
C VAL A 201 -4.78 -24.60 -31.66
N GLU A 202 -4.77 -25.89 -31.31
CA GLU A 202 -5.95 -26.76 -31.35
C GLU A 202 -7.08 -26.30 -30.41
N ASP A 203 -6.72 -25.68 -29.26
CA ASP A 203 -7.65 -25.21 -28.24
C ASP A 203 -8.31 -23.86 -28.63
N THR A 204 -8.00 -23.30 -29.81
CA THR A 204 -8.60 -22.07 -30.34
C THR A 204 -9.37 -22.36 -31.60
N ASP A 205 -10.46 -21.64 -31.89
CA ASP A 205 -11.28 -21.86 -33.09
C ASP A 205 -10.80 -21.03 -34.27
N TYR A 206 -10.45 -19.77 -34.02
CA TYR A 206 -10.05 -18.81 -35.05
C TYR A 206 -8.77 -18.06 -34.68
N LEU A 207 -7.89 -17.90 -35.68
CA LEU A 207 -6.63 -17.15 -35.57
C LEU A 207 -6.66 -15.95 -36.51
N LEU A 208 -6.42 -14.75 -35.93
CA LEU A 208 -6.18 -13.53 -36.69
C LEU A 208 -4.76 -13.05 -36.41
N TYR A 209 -3.94 -13.01 -37.46
CA TYR A 209 -2.60 -12.42 -37.36
C TYR A 209 -2.68 -10.90 -37.41
N HIS A 210 -2.16 -10.24 -36.37
CA HIS A 210 -2.06 -8.80 -36.36
C HIS A 210 -0.81 -8.36 -35.59
N ASP A 211 0.11 -7.70 -36.28
CA ASP A 211 1.34 -7.16 -35.69
C ASP A 211 1.08 -5.71 -35.22
N GLU A 212 0.93 -5.54 -33.92
CA GLU A 212 0.74 -4.24 -33.29
C GLU A 212 1.53 -4.14 -31.98
N PRO A 213 2.00 -2.92 -31.61
CA PRO A 213 2.59 -2.73 -30.30
C PRO A 213 1.59 -3.05 -29.20
N LEU A 214 2.06 -3.73 -28.14
CA LEU A 214 1.27 -3.93 -26.94
C LEU A 214 0.98 -2.60 -26.25
N LEU A 215 -0.12 -2.55 -25.53
CA LEU A 215 -0.40 -1.41 -24.66
C LEU A 215 0.69 -1.27 -23.60
N GLU A 216 1.16 -0.06 -23.40
CA GLU A 216 2.11 0.26 -22.34
C GLU A 216 1.41 1.04 -21.22
N TYR A 217 1.80 0.74 -19.99
CA TYR A 217 1.33 1.45 -18.83
C TYR A 217 2.44 2.35 -18.29
N ALA A 218 2.25 3.66 -18.40
CA ALA A 218 3.12 4.63 -17.75
C ALA A 218 2.64 4.85 -16.31
N ALA A 219 3.53 4.67 -15.37
CA ALA A 219 3.26 5.05 -13.98
C ALA A 219 2.90 6.53 -13.88
N GLY A 220 1.99 6.86 -12.95
CA GLY A 220 1.65 8.26 -12.66
C GLY A 220 2.88 9.09 -12.28
N ALA A 221 2.74 10.41 -12.33
CA ALA A 221 3.83 11.33 -12.01
C ALA A 221 4.41 11.05 -10.62
N ASP A 222 5.74 11.04 -10.55
CA ASP A 222 6.46 11.00 -9.28
C ASP A 222 6.23 12.32 -8.55
N THR A 223 5.69 12.22 -7.31
CA THR A 223 5.39 13.37 -6.46
C THR A 223 6.14 13.27 -5.15
N GLU A 224 6.49 14.41 -4.55
CA GLU A 224 7.14 14.46 -3.23
C GLU A 224 6.37 13.63 -2.20
N VAL A 225 5.04 13.76 -2.17
CA VAL A 225 4.15 12.98 -1.29
C VAL A 225 4.30 11.47 -1.52
N ALA A 226 4.40 11.01 -2.78
CA ALA A 226 4.60 9.60 -3.07
C ALA A 226 5.98 9.12 -2.61
N GLN A 227 7.02 9.94 -2.75
CA GLN A 227 8.38 9.63 -2.28
C GLN A 227 8.46 9.55 -0.75
N ASP A 228 7.81 10.46 -0.02
CA ASP A 228 7.73 10.41 1.44
C ASP A 228 7.07 9.10 1.91
N ILE A 229 5.91 8.76 1.34
CA ILE A 229 5.22 7.50 1.63
C ILE A 229 6.12 6.30 1.29
N GLY A 230 6.77 6.32 0.12
CA GLY A 230 7.70 5.28 -0.31
C GLY A 230 8.84 5.06 0.67
N THR A 231 9.41 6.15 1.20
CA THR A 231 10.47 6.11 2.21
C THR A 231 9.99 5.47 3.51
N TYR A 232 8.79 5.80 4.00
CA TYR A 232 8.23 5.18 5.20
C TYR A 232 7.94 3.69 4.99
N VAL A 233 7.33 3.31 3.87
CA VAL A 233 7.04 1.89 3.58
C VAL A 233 8.32 1.08 3.47
N ALA A 234 9.38 1.62 2.85
CA ALA A 234 10.66 0.93 2.72
C ALA A 234 11.31 0.57 4.07
N ARG A 235 10.98 1.30 5.16
CA ARG A 235 11.45 0.96 6.52
C ARG A 235 10.78 -0.30 7.06
N LEU A 236 9.57 -0.63 6.61
CA LEU A 236 8.81 -1.80 7.04
C LEU A 236 9.15 -3.07 6.27
N VAL A 237 9.76 -2.94 5.09
CA VAL A 237 10.21 -4.09 4.29
C VAL A 237 11.58 -4.56 4.80
N GLU A 238 11.74 -5.85 5.01
CA GLU A 238 12.97 -6.46 5.53
C GLU A 238 13.70 -7.27 4.45
N ASP A 239 14.98 -7.56 4.69
CA ASP A 239 15.73 -8.43 3.81
C ASP A 239 15.16 -9.85 3.82
N GLY A 240 14.88 -10.39 2.64
CA GLY A 240 14.26 -11.70 2.48
C GLY A 240 12.74 -11.72 2.44
N ASP A 241 12.07 -10.58 2.67
CA ASP A 241 10.61 -10.49 2.52
C ASP A 241 10.16 -10.91 1.12
N THR A 242 9.01 -11.56 1.04
CA THR A 242 8.29 -11.76 -0.22
C THR A 242 7.26 -10.65 -0.37
N ILE A 243 7.43 -9.81 -1.38
CA ILE A 243 6.59 -8.61 -1.56
C ILE A 243 5.49 -8.82 -2.60
N GLN A 244 4.34 -8.22 -2.34
CA GLN A 244 3.31 -7.87 -3.32
C GLN A 244 3.15 -6.36 -3.30
N VAL A 245 3.16 -5.75 -4.48
CA VAL A 245 3.04 -4.30 -4.63
C VAL A 245 2.01 -4.00 -5.72
N GLY A 246 1.08 -3.10 -5.43
CA GLY A 246 0.09 -2.63 -6.41
C GLY A 246 0.71 -1.79 -7.53
N TYR A 247 -0.09 -1.00 -8.21
CA TYR A 247 0.34 -0.11 -9.29
C TYR A 247 0.06 1.37 -8.95
N GLY A 248 0.81 2.28 -9.59
CA GLY A 248 0.63 3.72 -9.44
C GLY A 248 1.87 4.43 -8.87
N SER A 249 1.74 5.73 -8.60
CA SER A 249 2.87 6.57 -8.15
C SER A 249 3.44 6.14 -6.80
N ILE A 250 2.58 5.82 -5.82
CA ILE A 250 3.03 5.38 -4.49
C ILE A 250 3.73 4.02 -4.56
N PRO A 251 3.16 2.96 -5.16
CA PRO A 251 3.85 1.69 -5.35
C PRO A 251 5.22 1.81 -6.03
N ASN A 252 5.34 2.64 -7.05
CA ASN A 252 6.62 2.85 -7.72
C ASN A 252 7.63 3.58 -6.83
N ALA A 253 7.20 4.57 -6.05
CA ALA A 253 8.04 5.23 -5.07
C ALA A 253 8.52 4.26 -3.98
N VAL A 254 7.67 3.30 -3.55
CA VAL A 254 8.09 2.23 -2.63
C VAL A 254 9.21 1.41 -3.25
N LEU A 255 9.02 0.87 -4.46
CA LEU A 255 10.02 0.06 -5.15
C LEU A 255 11.34 0.81 -5.36
N ALA A 256 11.27 2.10 -5.71
CA ALA A 256 12.45 2.98 -5.85
C ALA A 256 13.21 3.21 -4.53
N ASN A 257 12.62 2.95 -3.38
CA ASN A 257 13.27 3.07 -2.07
C ASN A 257 13.80 1.74 -1.51
N LEU A 258 13.69 0.62 -2.25
CA LEU A 258 14.14 -0.72 -1.80
C LEU A 258 15.56 -1.10 -2.27
N TYR A 259 16.32 -0.22 -2.91
CA TYR A 259 17.65 -0.54 -3.48
C TYR A 259 18.70 -1.02 -2.48
N HIS A 260 18.52 -0.76 -1.20
CA HIS A 260 19.42 -1.18 -0.13
C HIS A 260 19.01 -2.51 0.50
N ARG A 261 17.88 -3.10 0.09
CA ARG A 261 17.41 -4.41 0.56
C ARG A 261 18.10 -5.55 -0.19
N GLN A 262 18.06 -6.75 0.38
CA GLN A 262 18.70 -7.94 -0.16
C GLN A 262 17.74 -9.14 -0.13
N HIS A 263 17.91 -10.02 -1.11
CA HIS A 263 17.22 -11.32 -1.17
C HIS A 263 15.69 -11.23 -1.17
N LEU A 264 15.10 -10.15 -1.67
CA LEU A 264 13.65 -10.04 -1.77
C LEU A 264 13.08 -11.13 -2.70
N GLY A 265 11.90 -11.62 -2.33
CA GLY A 265 11.04 -12.45 -3.17
C GLY A 265 9.87 -11.66 -3.74
N VAL A 266 9.25 -12.17 -4.80
CA VAL A 266 8.03 -11.60 -5.36
C VAL A 266 6.98 -12.68 -5.57
N HIS A 267 5.79 -12.43 -5.03
CA HIS A 267 4.55 -13.12 -5.30
C HIS A 267 3.46 -12.04 -5.38
N THR A 268 3.06 -11.67 -6.58
CA THR A 268 2.26 -10.48 -6.82
C THR A 268 1.22 -10.72 -7.91
N GLU A 269 0.13 -10.00 -7.88
CA GLU A 269 -0.84 -9.97 -8.98
C GLU A 269 -0.20 -9.35 -10.23
N LEU A 270 0.30 -8.14 -10.08
CA LEU A 270 0.88 -7.34 -11.15
C LEU A 270 2.41 -7.36 -11.13
N LEU A 271 3.04 -7.60 -12.28
CA LEU A 271 4.45 -7.36 -12.54
C LEU A 271 4.62 -6.03 -13.29
N GLY A 272 5.30 -5.07 -12.67
CA GLY A 272 5.57 -3.75 -13.25
C GLY A 272 7.05 -3.44 -13.41
N ASP A 273 7.35 -2.29 -14.02
CA ASP A 273 8.72 -1.83 -14.34
C ASP A 273 9.64 -1.80 -13.11
N GLY A 274 9.14 -1.32 -11.95
CA GLY A 274 9.94 -1.22 -10.74
C GLY A 274 10.40 -2.58 -10.19
N ILE A 275 9.57 -3.62 -10.30
CA ILE A 275 9.94 -4.99 -9.90
C ILE A 275 11.04 -5.51 -10.83
N VAL A 276 10.88 -5.31 -12.14
CA VAL A 276 11.88 -5.73 -13.14
C VAL A 276 13.22 -4.99 -12.92
N ASP A 277 13.20 -3.71 -12.56
CA ASP A 277 14.44 -2.99 -12.23
C ASP A 277 15.16 -3.58 -11.00
N LEU A 278 14.43 -3.90 -9.93
CA LEU A 278 14.98 -4.57 -8.75
C LEU A 278 15.51 -5.99 -9.06
N MET A 279 14.87 -6.73 -9.97
CA MET A 279 15.37 -8.03 -10.46
C MET A 279 16.68 -7.86 -11.24
N LYS A 280 16.76 -6.91 -12.18
CA LYS A 280 17.97 -6.59 -12.94
C LYS A 280 19.15 -6.20 -12.05
N ARG A 281 18.89 -5.58 -10.91
CA ARG A 281 19.90 -5.20 -9.90
C ARG A 281 20.25 -6.33 -8.94
N GLY A 282 19.58 -7.49 -9.00
CA GLY A 282 19.81 -8.62 -8.11
C GLY A 282 19.30 -8.44 -6.67
N ILE A 283 18.46 -7.43 -6.42
CA ILE A 283 17.80 -7.19 -5.13
C ILE A 283 16.68 -8.20 -4.92
N ILE A 284 15.92 -8.49 -5.99
CA ILE A 284 14.96 -9.57 -6.05
C ILE A 284 15.64 -10.79 -6.69
N ASP A 285 15.93 -11.80 -5.90
CA ASP A 285 16.50 -13.07 -6.35
C ASP A 285 15.62 -14.28 -6.00
N ASN A 286 14.56 -14.08 -5.23
CA ASN A 286 13.59 -15.10 -4.83
C ASN A 286 14.19 -16.29 -4.06
N THR A 287 15.42 -16.17 -3.54
CA THR A 287 16.15 -17.29 -2.90
C THR A 287 15.60 -17.64 -1.53
N LYS A 288 14.93 -16.71 -0.86
CA LYS A 288 14.33 -16.87 0.48
C LYS A 288 12.87 -17.32 0.47
N LYS A 289 12.22 -17.37 -0.70
CA LYS A 289 10.83 -17.84 -0.80
C LYS A 289 10.68 -19.31 -0.37
N GLN A 290 9.58 -19.64 0.30
CA GLN A 290 9.24 -21.00 0.74
C GLN A 290 8.69 -21.81 -0.42
N ILE A 291 7.79 -21.21 -1.21
CA ILE A 291 7.25 -21.80 -2.44
C ILE A 291 7.74 -21.04 -3.67
N ASN A 292 7.79 -21.68 -4.83
CA ASN A 292 8.29 -21.09 -6.08
C ASN A 292 9.67 -20.44 -5.93
N ARG A 293 10.55 -21.06 -5.14
CA ARG A 293 11.89 -20.54 -4.86
C ARG A 293 12.67 -20.29 -6.16
N GLY A 294 13.34 -19.14 -6.22
CA GLY A 294 14.08 -18.70 -7.40
C GLY A 294 13.21 -18.16 -8.54
N LYS A 295 11.88 -18.00 -8.32
CA LYS A 295 10.95 -17.49 -9.32
C LYS A 295 10.12 -16.32 -8.79
N THR A 296 10.09 -15.24 -9.55
CA THR A 296 9.06 -14.20 -9.44
C THR A 296 7.75 -14.77 -9.95
N VAL A 297 6.69 -14.72 -9.15
CA VAL A 297 5.35 -15.17 -9.52
C VAL A 297 4.45 -13.95 -9.72
N ALA A 298 3.77 -13.92 -10.87
CA ALA A 298 2.78 -12.90 -11.21
C ALA A 298 1.63 -13.51 -12.01
N THR A 299 0.56 -12.75 -12.24
CA THR A 299 -0.54 -13.21 -13.08
C THR A 299 -0.73 -12.37 -14.34
N PHE A 300 -0.35 -11.09 -14.29
CA PHE A 300 -0.27 -10.24 -15.47
C PHE A 300 0.85 -9.20 -15.34
N CYS A 301 1.22 -8.60 -16.48
CA CYS A 301 2.27 -7.58 -16.55
C CYS A 301 1.73 -6.28 -17.18
N MET A 302 2.05 -5.15 -16.54
CA MET A 302 1.81 -3.82 -17.11
C MET A 302 3.08 -3.00 -16.96
N GLY A 303 3.69 -2.67 -18.07
CA GLY A 303 4.95 -1.94 -18.09
C GLY A 303 5.22 -1.32 -19.45
N ASN A 304 6.44 -0.94 -19.66
CA ASN A 304 6.95 -0.45 -20.94
C ASN A 304 7.55 -1.59 -21.79
N ARG A 305 7.92 -1.29 -23.00
CA ARG A 305 8.53 -2.26 -23.93
C ARG A 305 9.75 -2.96 -23.33
N ALA A 306 10.63 -2.26 -22.60
CA ALA A 306 11.82 -2.86 -22.01
C ALA A 306 11.51 -3.88 -20.90
N THR A 307 10.36 -3.75 -20.24
CA THR A 307 9.82 -4.75 -19.32
C THR A 307 9.31 -5.97 -20.07
N TYR A 308 8.57 -5.76 -21.16
CA TYR A 308 8.08 -6.88 -21.99
C TYR A 308 9.23 -7.67 -22.63
N ASP A 309 10.27 -6.99 -23.11
CA ASP A 309 11.48 -7.66 -23.62
C ASP A 309 12.25 -8.43 -22.53
N TYR A 310 12.20 -7.96 -21.27
CA TYR A 310 12.86 -8.66 -20.16
C TYR A 310 12.15 -9.93 -19.71
N ILE A 311 10.82 -9.97 -19.79
CA ILE A 311 10.03 -11.15 -19.39
C ILE A 311 9.95 -12.19 -20.50
N ASP A 312 10.29 -11.83 -21.74
CA ASP A 312 10.27 -12.74 -22.88
C ASP A 312 11.26 -13.89 -22.67
N ASP A 313 10.76 -15.11 -22.73
CA ASP A 313 11.48 -16.37 -22.50
C ASP A 313 12.38 -16.38 -21.24
N ASN A 314 11.95 -15.69 -20.18
CA ASN A 314 12.70 -15.58 -18.94
C ASN A 314 12.28 -16.64 -17.92
N PRO A 315 13.09 -17.69 -17.65
CA PRO A 315 12.71 -18.78 -16.77
C PRO A 315 12.72 -18.39 -15.27
N SER A 316 13.23 -17.22 -14.89
CA SER A 316 13.17 -16.73 -13.51
C SER A 316 11.82 -16.14 -13.14
N ILE A 317 10.89 -16.05 -14.09
CA ILE A 317 9.54 -15.51 -13.93
C ILE A 317 8.53 -16.62 -14.27
N ALA A 318 7.49 -16.76 -13.47
CA ALA A 318 6.39 -17.68 -13.70
C ALA A 318 5.05 -16.93 -13.61
N PHE A 319 4.35 -16.85 -14.74
CA PHE A 319 2.99 -16.35 -14.74
C PHE A 319 2.03 -17.49 -14.41
N ARG A 320 1.13 -17.23 -13.47
CA ARG A 320 0.14 -18.17 -12.99
C ARG A 320 -1.26 -17.61 -13.19
N THR A 321 -2.25 -18.49 -13.17
CA THR A 321 -3.66 -18.07 -13.10
C THR A 321 -3.96 -17.33 -11.81
N ILE A 322 -5.01 -16.51 -11.81
CA ILE A 322 -5.30 -15.63 -10.69
C ILE A 322 -5.80 -16.37 -9.44
N ASP A 323 -6.48 -17.48 -9.61
CA ASP A 323 -6.91 -18.40 -8.55
C ASP A 323 -5.73 -19.07 -7.82
N TYR A 324 -4.54 -19.13 -8.44
CA TYR A 324 -3.30 -19.49 -7.80
C TYR A 324 -2.62 -18.28 -7.15
N THR A 325 -2.37 -17.23 -7.93
CA THR A 325 -1.54 -16.09 -7.50
C THR A 325 -2.20 -15.30 -6.37
N ASN A 326 -3.51 -15.10 -6.46
CA ASN A 326 -4.29 -14.32 -5.49
C ASN A 326 -4.94 -15.21 -4.41
N ASN A 327 -4.70 -16.52 -4.40
CA ASN A 327 -5.28 -17.40 -3.41
C ASN A 327 -4.70 -17.12 -2.01
N PRO A 328 -5.51 -16.68 -1.03
CA PRO A 328 -5.01 -16.37 0.31
C PRO A 328 -4.29 -17.54 0.98
N LEU A 329 -4.67 -18.79 0.71
CA LEU A 329 -4.02 -19.97 1.27
C LEU A 329 -2.62 -20.19 0.68
N ILE A 330 -2.45 -19.93 -0.62
CA ILE A 330 -1.13 -20.03 -1.29
C ILE A 330 -0.23 -18.86 -0.85
N ILE A 331 -0.79 -17.67 -0.73
CA ILE A 331 -0.06 -16.50 -0.22
C ILE A 331 0.43 -16.78 1.21
N ALA A 332 -0.38 -17.43 2.04
CA ALA A 332 -0.05 -17.78 3.42
C ALA A 332 1.07 -18.83 3.57
N GLU A 333 1.46 -19.53 2.48
CA GLU A 333 2.59 -20.46 2.48
C GLU A 333 3.97 -19.76 2.50
N HIS A 334 4.01 -18.43 2.40
CA HIS A 334 5.22 -17.63 2.58
C HIS A 334 5.40 -17.27 4.06
N ASP A 335 6.64 -17.26 4.58
CA ASP A 335 6.90 -16.93 6.00
C ASP A 335 6.89 -15.41 6.27
N HIS A 336 7.29 -14.59 5.29
CA HIS A 336 7.44 -13.14 5.41
C HIS A 336 6.77 -12.46 4.21
N MET A 337 5.45 -12.61 4.10
CA MET A 337 4.70 -11.94 3.05
C MET A 337 4.41 -10.49 3.44
N THR A 338 4.88 -9.55 2.65
CA THR A 338 4.63 -8.11 2.83
C THR A 338 3.73 -7.61 1.70
N ALA A 339 2.43 -7.46 1.99
CA ALA A 339 1.43 -6.97 1.07
C ALA A 339 1.28 -5.44 1.17
N ILE A 340 1.56 -4.73 0.08
CA ILE A 340 1.56 -3.26 0.01
C ILE A 340 0.50 -2.81 -0.98
N ASN A 341 -0.55 -2.17 -0.46
CA ASN A 341 -1.70 -1.75 -1.25
C ASN A 341 -2.12 -0.31 -0.91
N SER A 342 -2.97 0.28 -1.73
CA SER A 342 -3.44 1.66 -1.55
C SER A 342 -4.94 1.74 -1.33
N ALA A 343 -5.40 2.74 -0.58
CA ALA A 343 -6.81 3.01 -0.35
C ALA A 343 -7.24 4.40 -0.84
N LEU A 344 -8.54 4.57 -1.04
CA LEU A 344 -9.16 5.87 -1.30
C LEU A 344 -9.41 6.63 0.01
N GLU A 345 -9.96 5.94 1.02
CA GLU A 345 -10.23 6.48 2.35
C GLU A 345 -10.05 5.39 3.42
N ILE A 346 -9.68 5.82 4.63
CA ILE A 346 -9.69 4.99 5.84
C ILE A 346 -10.40 5.73 6.95
N ASP A 347 -11.23 5.03 7.74
CA ASP A 347 -11.90 5.63 8.89
C ASP A 347 -11.12 5.43 10.19
N LEU A 348 -11.47 6.22 11.23
CA LEU A 348 -10.79 6.19 12.52
C LEU A 348 -10.90 4.85 13.26
N THR A 349 -11.72 3.93 12.80
CA THR A 349 -11.81 2.57 13.35
C THR A 349 -10.86 1.60 12.64
N GLY A 350 -10.27 2.01 11.51
CA GLY A 350 -9.30 1.24 10.74
C GLY A 350 -9.90 0.36 9.66
N GLN A 351 -11.12 0.63 9.19
CA GLN A 351 -11.63 0.01 7.95
C GLN A 351 -11.42 0.96 6.78
N ALA A 352 -11.15 0.39 5.59
CA ALA A 352 -10.79 1.17 4.41
C ALA A 352 -11.60 0.79 3.18
N THR A 353 -11.78 1.78 2.31
CA THR A 353 -12.32 1.58 0.98
C THR A 353 -11.26 1.86 -0.09
N ALA A 354 -11.17 0.98 -1.07
CA ALA A 354 -10.37 1.16 -2.28
C ALA A 354 -11.25 1.17 -3.54
N GLU A 355 -12.51 0.79 -3.44
CA GLU A 355 -13.41 0.56 -4.57
C GLU A 355 -14.42 1.68 -4.79
N SER A 356 -14.78 2.45 -3.76
CA SER A 356 -15.81 3.50 -3.89
C SER A 356 -15.57 4.67 -2.93
N ILE A 357 -16.15 5.82 -3.22
CA ILE A 357 -16.27 6.97 -2.33
C ILE A 357 -17.76 7.27 -2.19
N GLY A 358 -18.33 6.99 -1.02
CA GLY A 358 -19.77 6.94 -0.86
C GLY A 358 -20.38 5.99 -1.90
N LYS A 359 -21.40 6.43 -2.59
CA LYS A 359 -22.11 5.67 -3.63
C LYS A 359 -21.41 5.64 -5.01
N ILE A 360 -20.31 6.33 -5.18
CA ILE A 360 -19.62 6.42 -6.47
C ILE A 360 -18.58 5.31 -6.54
N PHE A 361 -18.76 4.36 -7.44
CA PHE A 361 -17.80 3.31 -7.73
C PHE A 361 -16.58 3.88 -8.45
N TYR A 362 -15.41 3.56 -7.95
CA TYR A 362 -14.13 3.99 -8.49
C TYR A 362 -13.38 2.85 -9.21
N SER A 363 -13.38 1.67 -8.61
CA SER A 363 -12.77 0.47 -9.14
C SER A 363 -13.59 -0.78 -8.77
N GLY A 364 -13.00 -1.78 -8.22
CA GLY A 364 -13.64 -2.99 -7.69
C GLY A 364 -12.87 -3.48 -6.47
N ILE A 365 -13.27 -4.62 -5.90
CA ILE A 365 -12.57 -5.26 -4.80
C ILE A 365 -11.12 -5.60 -5.23
N GLY A 366 -10.96 -6.14 -6.45
CA GLY A 366 -9.66 -6.52 -6.99
C GLY A 366 -8.99 -7.64 -6.19
N GLY A 367 -7.66 -7.74 -6.31
CA GLY A 367 -6.85 -8.70 -5.56
C GLY A 367 -6.31 -8.15 -4.23
N GLN A 368 -6.53 -6.86 -3.93
CA GLN A 368 -6.02 -6.26 -2.70
C GLN A 368 -6.46 -7.01 -1.44
N ALA A 369 -7.74 -7.36 -1.34
CA ALA A 369 -8.27 -8.07 -0.18
C ALA A 369 -7.73 -9.52 -0.09
N ASP A 370 -7.50 -10.18 -1.23
CA ASP A 370 -6.90 -11.50 -1.31
C ASP A 370 -5.49 -11.49 -0.70
N PHE A 371 -4.62 -10.57 -1.14
CA PHE A 371 -3.25 -10.45 -0.65
C PHE A 371 -3.17 -10.01 0.81
N MET A 372 -4.00 -9.05 1.23
CA MET A 372 -4.04 -8.62 2.63
C MET A 372 -4.45 -9.77 3.55
N ARG A 373 -5.46 -10.55 3.18
CA ARG A 373 -5.89 -11.73 3.94
C ARG A 373 -4.85 -12.84 3.95
N GLY A 374 -4.23 -13.13 2.82
CA GLY A 374 -3.14 -14.10 2.72
C GLY A 374 -1.94 -13.71 3.60
N ALA A 375 -1.55 -12.44 3.59
CA ALA A 375 -0.45 -11.94 4.39
C ALA A 375 -0.74 -12.02 5.91
N ILE A 376 -1.99 -11.80 6.35
CA ILE A 376 -2.37 -11.97 7.77
C ILE A 376 -2.23 -13.43 8.22
N LEU A 377 -2.53 -14.37 7.34
CA LEU A 377 -2.41 -15.82 7.64
C LEU A 377 -0.97 -16.31 7.61
N CYS A 378 -0.09 -15.56 6.98
CA CYS A 378 1.34 -15.86 6.83
C CYS A 378 2.08 -15.64 8.16
N PRO A 379 2.96 -16.56 8.60
CA PRO A 379 3.88 -16.27 9.70
C PRO A 379 4.72 -15.03 9.40
N HIS A 380 4.80 -14.10 10.35
CA HIS A 380 5.51 -12.80 10.17
C HIS A 380 5.04 -11.95 8.99
N GLY A 381 3.80 -12.19 8.51
CA GLY A 381 3.23 -11.43 7.40
C GLY A 381 2.86 -10.01 7.79
N LYS A 382 3.05 -9.07 6.86
CA LYS A 382 2.79 -7.65 7.05
C LYS A 382 1.76 -7.15 6.04
N THR A 383 0.76 -6.42 6.52
CA THR A 383 -0.21 -5.74 5.66
C THR A 383 -0.02 -4.23 5.79
N ILE A 384 0.34 -3.59 4.70
CA ILE A 384 0.65 -2.16 4.64
C ILE A 384 -0.34 -1.49 3.70
N LEU A 385 -1.14 -0.59 4.26
CA LEU A 385 -2.07 0.23 3.49
C LEU A 385 -1.51 1.64 3.35
N THR A 386 -1.36 2.10 2.13
CA THR A 386 -0.82 3.42 1.81
C THR A 386 -1.91 4.34 1.29
N LEU A 387 -1.88 5.60 1.67
CA LEU A 387 -2.72 6.63 1.06
C LEU A 387 -2.09 8.01 1.27
N GLN A 388 -2.30 8.91 0.32
CA GLN A 388 -2.06 10.33 0.57
C GLN A 388 -3.04 10.80 1.64
N SER A 389 -2.59 11.61 2.60
CA SER A 389 -3.47 12.06 3.69
C SER A 389 -4.63 12.93 3.21
N THR A 390 -4.50 13.54 2.02
CA THR A 390 -5.52 14.43 1.43
C THR A 390 -5.80 14.13 -0.04
N ALA A 391 -6.95 14.62 -0.49
CA ALA A 391 -7.36 14.65 -1.89
C ALA A 391 -7.76 16.08 -2.31
N ASP A 392 -8.07 16.27 -3.60
CA ASP A 392 -8.56 17.52 -4.16
C ASP A 392 -7.69 18.73 -3.76
N ARG A 393 -6.36 18.60 -3.97
CA ARG A 393 -5.36 19.64 -3.65
C ARG A 393 -5.35 20.06 -2.18
N GLY A 394 -5.44 19.09 -1.27
CA GLY A 394 -5.40 19.33 0.16
C GLY A 394 -6.73 19.77 0.77
N ARG A 395 -7.83 19.78 0.02
CA ARG A 395 -9.14 20.26 0.51
C ARG A 395 -9.96 19.18 1.23
N VAL A 396 -9.67 17.92 0.99
CA VAL A 396 -10.42 16.78 1.55
C VAL A 396 -9.47 15.83 2.24
N SER A 397 -9.76 15.45 3.48
CA SER A 397 -9.02 14.41 4.20
C SER A 397 -9.40 13.04 3.68
N ARG A 398 -8.42 12.15 3.51
CA ARG A 398 -8.65 10.72 3.20
C ARG A 398 -8.69 9.86 4.46
N ILE A 399 -8.28 10.41 5.60
CA ILE A 399 -8.56 9.84 6.92
C ILE A 399 -9.83 10.51 7.42
N VAL A 400 -10.89 9.71 7.62
CA VAL A 400 -12.24 10.21 7.91
C VAL A 400 -12.79 9.61 9.20
N PRO A 401 -13.74 10.28 9.90
CA PRO A 401 -14.33 9.73 11.13
C PRO A 401 -15.01 8.38 10.93
N PHE A 402 -15.79 8.24 9.89
CA PHE A 402 -16.37 7.00 9.34
C PHE A 402 -16.39 7.12 7.82
N LEU A 403 -16.29 5.97 7.13
CA LEU A 403 -16.47 5.93 5.68
C LEU A 403 -17.82 6.57 5.29
N GLN A 404 -17.87 7.18 4.13
CA GLN A 404 -19.10 7.80 3.62
C GLN A 404 -20.19 6.76 3.44
N GLU A 405 -21.44 7.16 3.63
CA GLU A 405 -22.61 6.30 3.42
C GLU A 405 -22.61 5.74 1.99
N GLY A 406 -22.76 4.42 1.88
CA GLY A 406 -22.73 3.69 0.61
C GLY A 406 -21.34 3.28 0.14
N ALA A 407 -20.27 3.64 0.85
CA ALA A 407 -18.93 3.18 0.51
C ALA A 407 -18.78 1.67 0.79
N GLY A 408 -18.13 0.95 -0.13
CA GLY A 408 -17.71 -0.43 0.10
C GLY A 408 -16.59 -0.49 1.15
N VAL A 409 -16.61 -1.51 2.00
CA VAL A 409 -15.50 -1.81 2.93
C VAL A 409 -14.61 -2.85 2.26
N THR A 410 -13.68 -2.39 1.43
CA THR A 410 -12.75 -3.27 0.72
C THR A 410 -11.87 -4.04 1.70
N LEU A 411 -11.39 -3.36 2.75
CA LEU A 411 -10.61 -3.95 3.84
C LEU A 411 -11.30 -3.68 5.17
N ASN A 412 -11.58 -4.75 5.92
CA ASN A 412 -12.14 -4.63 7.25
C ASN A 412 -11.06 -4.28 8.30
N ARG A 413 -11.47 -3.99 9.53
CA ARG A 413 -10.57 -3.56 10.62
C ARG A 413 -9.49 -4.57 10.97
N GLY A 414 -9.70 -5.85 10.70
CA GLY A 414 -8.76 -6.93 10.97
C GLY A 414 -7.69 -7.10 9.87
N ASP A 415 -7.93 -6.58 8.67
CA ASP A 415 -7.08 -6.82 7.50
C ASP A 415 -5.84 -5.88 7.43
N ILE A 416 -5.74 -4.89 8.32
CA ILE A 416 -4.74 -3.82 8.21
C ILE A 416 -3.84 -3.80 9.46
N HIS A 417 -2.53 -4.04 9.27
CA HIS A 417 -1.52 -3.88 10.32
C HIS A 417 -0.96 -2.47 10.34
N TYR A 418 -0.51 -1.96 9.19
CA TYR A 418 0.11 -0.65 9.05
C TYR A 418 -0.68 0.24 8.10
N VAL A 419 -0.76 1.51 8.45
CA VAL A 419 -1.25 2.58 7.57
C VAL A 419 -0.15 3.61 7.41
N VAL A 420 0.15 3.99 6.17
CA VAL A 420 1.25 4.92 5.88
C VAL A 420 0.74 6.10 5.06
N THR A 421 1.04 7.30 5.52
CA THR A 421 0.85 8.55 4.79
C THR A 421 2.19 9.30 4.66
N GLU A 422 2.21 10.44 4.02
CA GLU A 422 3.36 11.36 3.99
C GLU A 422 3.70 11.94 5.38
N TYR A 423 2.86 11.72 6.40
CA TYR A 423 3.08 12.17 7.79
C TYR A 423 3.51 11.05 8.73
N GLY A 424 3.78 9.85 8.24
CA GLY A 424 4.35 8.76 9.03
C GLY A 424 3.58 7.45 8.95
N ILE A 425 3.87 6.58 9.91
CA ILE A 425 3.37 5.20 10.01
C ILE A 425 2.46 5.09 11.24
N ALA A 426 1.27 4.54 11.05
CA ALA A 426 0.36 4.14 12.12
C ALA A 426 0.29 2.60 12.18
N TYR A 427 0.56 2.00 13.32
CA TYR A 427 0.43 0.56 13.55
C TYR A 427 -0.89 0.27 14.24
N LEU A 428 -1.74 -0.57 13.63
CA LEU A 428 -3.12 -0.81 14.08
C LEU A 428 -3.35 -2.21 14.68
N HIS A 429 -2.45 -3.17 14.38
CA HIS A 429 -2.63 -4.54 14.85
C HIS A 429 -2.62 -4.63 16.38
N GLY A 430 -3.55 -5.40 16.95
CA GLY A 430 -3.69 -5.55 18.41
C GLY A 430 -4.23 -4.32 19.16
N LYS A 431 -4.45 -3.18 18.49
CA LYS A 431 -4.94 -1.95 19.13
C LYS A 431 -6.46 -1.86 19.18
N ASN A 432 -6.98 -1.33 20.31
CA ASN A 432 -8.39 -1.03 20.45
C ASN A 432 -8.82 0.17 19.61
N ILE A 433 -10.12 0.43 19.47
CA ILE A 433 -10.66 1.48 18.59
C ILE A 433 -10.11 2.88 18.95
N ARG A 434 -9.97 3.20 20.26
CA ARG A 434 -9.43 4.49 20.70
C ARG A 434 -7.97 4.66 20.27
N GLN A 435 -7.16 3.64 20.48
CA GLN A 435 -5.77 3.64 20.08
C GLN A 435 -5.64 3.78 18.55
N ARG A 436 -6.45 3.03 17.78
CA ARG A 436 -6.49 3.15 16.31
C ARG A 436 -6.83 4.56 15.86
N ALA A 437 -7.84 5.18 16.48
CA ALA A 437 -8.23 6.54 16.16
C ALA A 437 -7.08 7.53 16.39
N MET A 438 -6.37 7.43 17.51
CA MET A 438 -5.24 8.31 17.82
C MET A 438 -4.06 8.08 16.86
N GLU A 439 -3.73 6.82 16.53
CA GLU A 439 -2.71 6.50 15.52
C GLU A 439 -3.02 7.14 14.16
N LEU A 440 -4.25 6.96 13.68
CA LEU A 440 -4.68 7.48 12.38
C LEU A 440 -4.73 9.02 12.37
N ILE A 441 -5.14 9.63 13.46
CA ILE A 441 -5.11 11.10 13.60
C ILE A 441 -3.66 11.61 13.56
N SER A 442 -2.70 10.90 14.15
CA SER A 442 -1.29 11.33 14.18
C SER A 442 -0.67 11.41 12.79
N ILE A 443 -1.08 10.56 11.86
CA ILE A 443 -0.61 10.53 10.46
C ILE A 443 -1.54 11.26 9.48
N ALA A 444 -2.62 11.87 9.95
CA ALA A 444 -3.48 12.72 9.13
C ALA A 444 -2.78 14.05 8.80
N HIS A 445 -3.21 14.70 7.73
CA HIS A 445 -2.72 16.04 7.41
C HIS A 445 -2.98 17.01 8.59
N PRO A 446 -1.99 17.79 9.03
CA PRO A 446 -2.09 18.63 10.24
C PRO A 446 -3.33 19.51 10.30
N SER A 447 -3.77 20.09 9.18
CA SER A 447 -4.95 20.95 9.13
C SER A 447 -6.27 20.22 9.47
N PHE A 448 -6.32 18.90 9.30
CA PHE A 448 -7.52 18.10 9.60
C PHE A 448 -7.51 17.46 10.98
N ARG A 449 -6.36 17.37 11.65
CA ARG A 449 -6.25 16.73 12.99
C ARG A 449 -7.23 17.34 14.02
N PRO A 450 -7.37 18.68 14.14
CA PRO A 450 -8.34 19.26 15.09
C PRO A 450 -9.79 18.85 14.80
N TRP A 451 -10.17 18.79 13.51
CA TRP A 451 -11.49 18.33 13.10
C TRP A 451 -11.68 16.85 13.41
N LEU A 452 -10.70 16.01 13.11
CA LEU A 452 -10.77 14.58 13.40
C LEU A 452 -10.89 14.29 14.90
N ILE A 453 -10.14 15.02 15.75
CA ILE A 453 -10.26 14.93 17.22
C ILE A 453 -11.68 15.28 17.65
N GLN A 454 -12.24 16.41 17.15
CA GLN A 454 -13.60 16.82 17.54
C GLN A 454 -14.65 15.79 17.11
N GLU A 455 -14.54 15.29 15.88
CA GLU A 455 -15.44 14.26 15.35
C GLU A 455 -15.30 12.93 16.10
N ALA A 456 -14.08 12.53 16.46
CA ALA A 456 -13.83 11.34 17.27
C ALA A 456 -14.46 11.44 18.67
N LYS A 457 -14.39 12.64 19.32
CA LYS A 457 -15.08 12.91 20.59
C LYS A 457 -16.59 12.84 20.44
N ASN A 458 -17.14 13.48 19.41
CA ASN A 458 -18.58 13.50 19.14
C ASN A 458 -19.15 12.09 18.95
N ARG A 459 -18.34 11.17 18.42
CA ARG A 459 -18.69 9.77 18.15
C ARG A 459 -18.25 8.80 19.23
N ASN A 460 -17.71 9.29 20.35
CA ASN A 460 -17.18 8.51 21.47
C ASN A 460 -16.08 7.48 21.05
N LEU A 461 -15.33 7.78 20.01
CA LEU A 461 -14.17 6.96 19.59
C LEU A 461 -12.95 7.21 20.46
N ILE A 462 -12.81 8.42 21.03
CA ILE A 462 -11.77 8.81 21.99
C ILE A 462 -12.39 9.42 23.25
N TYR A 463 -11.58 9.67 24.26
CA TYR A 463 -12.06 10.33 25.48
C TYR A 463 -12.56 11.75 25.19
N LYS A 464 -13.59 12.21 25.92
CA LYS A 464 -14.15 13.55 25.71
C LYS A 464 -13.18 14.65 26.12
N ASP A 465 -12.36 14.37 27.12
CA ASP A 465 -11.30 15.22 27.66
C ASP A 465 -9.94 15.08 26.96
N GLN A 466 -9.85 14.22 25.91
CA GLN A 466 -8.63 14.07 25.11
C GLN A 466 -8.10 15.44 24.69
N ALA A 467 -6.92 15.81 25.19
CA ALA A 467 -6.26 17.05 24.80
C ALA A 467 -5.52 16.90 23.47
N PHE A 468 -5.29 17.99 22.78
CA PHE A 468 -4.59 18.04 21.50
C PHE A 468 -4.02 19.44 21.27
N ILE A 469 -2.75 19.53 20.83
CA ILE A 469 -2.10 20.79 20.45
C ILE A 469 -2.12 20.92 18.92
N PRO A 470 -2.88 21.87 18.35
CA PRO A 470 -2.97 22.03 16.90
C PRO A 470 -1.72 22.71 16.30
N GLY A 471 -1.47 22.44 15.03
CA GLY A 471 -0.42 23.07 14.23
C GLY A 471 0.99 22.53 14.50
N LYS A 472 2.01 23.21 13.99
CA LYS A 472 3.42 22.78 14.06
C LYS A 472 3.98 22.54 15.47
N ARG A 473 3.37 23.13 16.49
CA ARG A 473 3.79 22.95 17.89
C ARG A 473 3.57 21.54 18.42
N GLY A 474 2.55 20.85 17.91
CA GLY A 474 2.22 19.47 18.28
C GLY A 474 2.62 18.43 17.22
N GLU A 475 3.31 18.83 16.16
CA GLU A 475 3.82 17.88 15.16
C GLU A 475 4.93 17.04 15.76
N TYR A 476 4.90 15.74 15.43
CA TYR A 476 5.93 14.81 15.86
C TYR A 476 7.26 15.11 15.13
N PRO A 477 8.36 15.42 15.86
CA PRO A 477 9.64 15.73 15.24
C PRO A 477 10.44 14.45 14.96
N GLU A 478 10.11 13.78 13.88
CA GLU A 478 10.70 12.49 13.49
C GLU A 478 12.23 12.56 13.27
N GLU A 479 12.72 13.69 12.81
CA GLU A 479 14.15 13.94 12.62
C GLU A 479 14.99 13.80 13.91
N LEU A 480 14.32 13.70 15.06
CA LEU A 480 14.94 13.45 16.35
C LEU A 480 14.98 11.97 16.75
N GLU A 481 14.50 11.06 15.91
CA GLU A 481 14.66 9.62 16.15
C GLU A 481 16.13 9.20 15.95
N THR A 482 16.69 8.42 16.87
CA THR A 482 18.07 7.94 16.76
C THR A 482 18.29 6.63 17.52
N TYR A 483 18.93 5.67 16.87
CA TYR A 483 19.39 4.45 17.54
C TYR A 483 20.66 4.71 18.33
N ARG A 484 20.74 4.13 19.52
CA ARG A 484 21.89 4.20 20.41
C ARG A 484 22.20 2.84 21.00
N THR A 485 23.48 2.53 21.08
CA THR A 485 23.96 1.35 21.78
C THR A 485 24.58 1.79 23.10
N THR A 486 24.02 1.32 24.20
CA THR A 486 24.56 1.62 25.54
C THR A 486 25.95 0.97 25.72
N ARG A 487 26.70 1.45 26.71
CA ARG A 487 28.04 0.87 27.02
C ARG A 487 28.01 -0.62 27.36
N LYS A 488 26.85 -1.17 27.71
CA LYS A 488 26.66 -2.61 27.98
C LYS A 488 26.13 -3.40 26.78
N GLY A 489 26.05 -2.77 25.60
CA GLY A 489 25.66 -3.43 24.35
C GLY A 489 24.14 -3.50 24.13
N LEU A 490 23.33 -2.85 24.98
CA LEU A 490 21.89 -2.76 24.74
C LEU A 490 21.61 -1.71 23.67
N GLU A 491 20.93 -2.10 22.60
CA GLU A 491 20.45 -1.21 21.57
C GLU A 491 19.07 -0.64 21.94
N VAL A 492 18.89 0.66 21.82
CA VAL A 492 17.64 1.37 22.12
C VAL A 492 17.38 2.44 21.07
N LEU A 493 16.14 2.58 20.68
CA LEU A 493 15.66 3.73 19.89
C LEU A 493 15.33 4.88 20.87
N LEU A 494 16.05 5.99 20.73
CA LEU A 494 15.67 7.25 21.39
C LEU A 494 14.79 8.03 20.43
N ARG A 495 13.55 8.26 20.84
CA ARG A 495 12.58 8.99 20.03
C ARG A 495 11.71 9.92 20.85
N PRO A 496 11.22 11.02 20.26
CA PRO A 496 10.18 11.85 20.89
C PRO A 496 8.93 11.03 21.21
N VAL A 497 8.16 11.48 22.18
CA VAL A 497 6.88 10.85 22.52
C VAL A 497 5.84 11.15 21.42
N LYS A 498 5.04 10.17 21.08
CA LYS A 498 3.88 10.30 20.17
C LYS A 498 2.60 10.47 20.99
N ILE A 499 1.62 11.17 20.45
CA ILE A 499 0.30 11.30 21.10
C ILE A 499 -0.38 9.94 21.31
N SER A 500 -0.04 8.94 20.50
CA SER A 500 -0.51 7.55 20.59
C SER A 500 0.20 6.71 21.67
N ASP A 501 1.28 7.23 22.29
CA ASP A 501 2.08 6.48 23.27
C ASP A 501 1.45 6.37 24.67
N GLU A 502 0.27 6.94 24.90
CA GLU A 502 -0.39 6.88 26.21
C GLU A 502 -0.44 5.46 26.79
N PRO A 503 -0.83 4.42 26.03
CA PRO A 503 -0.82 3.04 26.56
C PRO A 503 0.57 2.55 26.92
N LEU A 504 1.57 2.82 26.09
CA LEU A 504 2.97 2.44 26.36
C LEU A 504 3.50 3.12 27.63
N LEU A 505 3.19 4.40 27.82
CA LEU A 505 3.55 5.14 29.02
C LEU A 505 2.81 4.64 30.25
N LYS A 506 1.54 4.27 30.12
CA LYS A 506 0.79 3.63 31.19
C LYS A 506 1.50 2.35 31.65
N ASP A 507 1.81 1.44 30.74
CA ASP A 507 2.49 0.18 31.04
C ASP A 507 3.86 0.45 31.65
N PHE A 508 4.61 1.41 31.11
CA PHE A 508 5.89 1.84 31.66
C PHE A 508 5.77 2.33 33.09
N PHE A 509 4.87 3.27 33.41
CA PHE A 509 4.73 3.80 34.77
C PHE A 509 4.26 2.74 35.77
N TYR A 510 3.37 1.83 35.35
CA TYR A 510 2.91 0.74 36.22
C TYR A 510 3.95 -0.37 36.41
N SER A 511 4.99 -0.43 35.57
CA SER A 511 6.13 -1.34 35.74
C SER A 511 7.20 -0.80 36.72
N LEU A 512 7.13 0.47 37.11
CA LEU A 512 8.08 1.08 38.05
C LEU A 512 7.76 0.73 39.50
N SER A 513 8.79 0.54 40.31
CA SER A 513 8.65 0.41 41.76
C SER A 513 8.14 1.71 42.40
N ASP A 514 7.49 1.59 43.55
CA ASP A 514 7.04 2.75 44.35
C ASP A 514 8.22 3.69 44.66
N GLN A 515 9.43 3.16 44.83
CA GLN A 515 10.65 3.94 45.04
C GLN A 515 11.06 4.73 43.80
N SER A 516 11.00 4.14 42.62
CA SER A 516 11.32 4.84 41.35
C SER A 516 10.30 5.91 41.03
N LEU A 517 9.02 5.64 41.27
CA LEU A 517 7.95 6.66 41.16
C LEU A 517 8.16 7.81 42.16
N TYR A 518 8.46 7.50 43.43
CA TYR A 518 8.74 8.51 44.44
C TYR A 518 9.96 9.40 44.08
N ARG A 519 11.03 8.79 43.61
CA ARG A 519 12.25 9.52 43.16
C ARG A 519 11.97 10.41 41.94
N ARG A 520 11.04 9.99 41.08
CA ARG A 520 10.70 10.77 39.86
C ARG A 520 9.80 11.95 40.15
N PHE A 521 8.83 11.81 41.07
CA PHE A 521 7.79 12.81 41.31
C PHE A 521 7.92 13.53 42.65
N ILE A 522 8.86 13.12 43.49
CA ILE A 522 9.09 13.64 44.84
C ILE A 522 7.79 13.64 45.67
N SER A 523 6.89 12.72 45.36
CA SER A 523 5.60 12.57 46.05
C SER A 523 5.19 11.10 46.03
N GLN A 524 4.49 10.64 47.10
CA GLN A 524 3.92 9.30 47.12
C GLN A 524 2.78 9.19 46.12
N ARG A 525 3.03 8.53 44.99
CA ARG A 525 2.06 8.30 43.93
C ARG A 525 1.96 6.83 43.64
N LYS A 526 0.72 6.34 43.46
CA LYS A 526 0.44 4.93 43.15
C LYS A 526 -0.35 4.74 41.85
N ASP A 527 -0.80 5.83 41.24
CA ASP A 527 -1.64 5.79 40.05
C ASP A 527 -1.21 6.84 39.01
N MET A 528 -1.43 6.48 37.75
CA MET A 528 -1.24 7.31 36.58
C MET A 528 -2.51 7.34 35.76
N PRO A 529 -3.55 8.09 36.20
CA PRO A 529 -4.80 8.18 35.49
C PRO A 529 -4.61 8.86 34.11
N HIS A 530 -5.58 8.67 33.23
CA HIS A 530 -5.57 9.19 31.87
C HIS A 530 -5.20 10.67 31.79
N GLU A 531 -5.79 11.52 32.60
CA GLU A 531 -5.53 12.98 32.60
C GLU A 531 -4.04 13.32 32.80
N ARG A 532 -3.34 12.51 33.59
CA ARG A 532 -1.90 12.70 33.80
C ARG A 532 -1.04 12.15 32.68
N LEU A 533 -1.44 11.01 32.10
CA LEU A 533 -0.75 10.44 30.96
C LEU A 533 -0.81 11.41 29.78
N GLN A 534 -1.91 12.17 29.67
CA GLN A 534 -2.03 13.23 28.67
C GLN A 534 -0.94 14.32 28.80
N ASP A 535 -0.53 14.68 30.03
CA ASP A 535 0.56 15.66 30.27
C ASP A 535 1.90 15.20 29.69
N PHE A 536 2.10 13.90 29.48
CA PHE A 536 3.33 13.34 28.90
C PHE A 536 3.27 13.17 27.38
N VAL A 537 2.10 12.98 26.78
CA VAL A 537 1.97 12.71 25.34
C VAL A 537 1.57 13.95 24.54
N ILE A 538 1.05 14.99 25.19
CA ILE A 538 0.64 16.23 24.53
C ILE A 538 1.69 17.30 24.79
N ILE A 539 2.67 17.33 23.93
CA ILE A 539 3.87 18.14 24.08
C ILE A 539 3.90 19.29 23.09
N ASP A 540 4.07 20.52 23.60
CA ASP A 540 4.49 21.65 22.79
C ASP A 540 6.02 21.60 22.62
N TYR A 541 6.45 20.96 21.55
CA TYR A 541 7.88 20.78 21.26
C TYR A 541 8.67 22.10 21.12
N THR A 542 8.03 23.24 21.10
CA THR A 542 8.72 24.54 21.15
C THR A 542 9.15 24.93 22.57
N ARG A 543 8.51 24.37 23.60
CA ARG A 543 8.73 24.68 25.02
C ARG A 543 9.21 23.49 25.84
N GLU A 544 8.88 22.30 25.39
CA GLU A 544 9.13 21.06 26.12
C GLU A 544 9.75 20.02 25.19
N MET A 545 10.36 19.01 25.78
CA MET A 545 10.88 17.85 25.08
C MET A 545 10.70 16.61 25.94
N VAL A 546 10.07 15.59 25.39
CA VAL A 546 9.98 14.26 26.02
C VAL A 546 10.58 13.25 25.05
N ILE A 547 11.60 12.53 25.51
CA ILE A 547 12.30 11.48 24.77
C ILE A 547 12.10 10.16 25.49
N LEU A 548 11.65 9.16 24.76
CA LEU A 548 11.55 7.77 25.20
C LEU A 548 12.79 7.00 24.78
N ALA A 549 13.25 6.09 25.63
CA ALA A 549 14.16 5.00 25.24
C ALA A 549 13.30 3.75 25.04
N VAL A 550 13.21 3.32 23.80
CA VAL A 550 12.33 2.23 23.37
C VAL A 550 13.18 1.05 22.95
N LYS A 551 12.81 -0.15 23.39
CA LYS A 551 13.29 -1.41 22.85
C LYS A 551 12.24 -1.90 21.87
N GLN A 552 12.65 -2.34 20.71
CA GLN A 552 11.78 -2.90 19.70
C GLN A 552 12.12 -4.39 19.55
N GLU A 553 11.17 -5.26 19.78
CA GLU A 553 11.27 -6.71 19.54
C GLU A 553 10.00 -7.13 18.77
N ASP A 554 10.17 -7.75 17.62
CA ASP A 554 9.08 -8.33 16.81
C ASP A 554 7.84 -7.42 16.68
N GLU A 555 8.02 -6.17 16.23
CA GLU A 555 6.95 -5.15 16.07
C GLU A 555 6.31 -4.65 17.39
N VAL A 556 6.78 -5.09 18.54
CA VAL A 556 6.33 -4.60 19.85
C VAL A 556 7.32 -3.59 20.38
N GLU A 557 6.85 -2.38 20.62
CA GLU A 557 7.63 -1.34 21.31
C GLU A 557 7.45 -1.45 22.82
N GLU A 558 8.54 -1.41 23.55
CA GLU A 558 8.57 -1.40 25.01
C GLU A 558 9.38 -0.20 25.51
N VAL A 559 8.78 0.65 26.35
CA VAL A 559 9.46 1.81 26.92
C VAL A 559 10.33 1.36 28.11
N LEU A 560 11.63 1.57 28.01
CA LEU A 560 12.61 1.25 29.06
C LEU A 560 13.01 2.48 29.89
N GLY A 561 12.78 3.68 29.33
CA GLY A 561 13.13 4.92 30.03
C GLY A 561 12.44 6.12 29.39
N LEU A 562 12.20 7.14 30.21
CA LEU A 562 11.60 8.41 29.82
C LEU A 562 12.47 9.53 30.35
N SER A 563 12.72 10.54 29.53
CA SER A 563 13.38 11.77 29.91
C SER A 563 12.62 12.97 29.35
N GLN A 564 12.59 14.05 30.11
CA GLN A 564 11.91 15.27 29.69
C GLN A 564 12.65 16.52 30.15
N TYR A 565 12.45 17.62 29.43
CA TYR A 565 12.77 18.95 29.93
C TYR A 565 11.69 19.96 29.56
N GLY A 566 11.47 20.95 30.44
CA GLY A 566 10.65 22.14 30.18
C GLY A 566 11.52 23.41 30.19
N ILE A 567 11.37 24.28 29.19
CA ILE A 567 12.21 25.46 29.00
C ILE A 567 11.71 26.63 29.87
N ASP A 568 12.59 27.19 30.69
CA ASP A 568 12.42 28.51 31.27
C ASP A 568 13.00 29.56 30.31
N THR A 569 12.12 30.32 29.69
CA THR A 569 12.50 31.34 28.71
C THR A 569 13.16 32.59 29.35
N ILE A 570 13.06 32.75 30.67
CA ILE A 570 13.65 33.90 31.40
C ILE A 570 15.13 33.63 31.67
N THR A 571 15.42 32.42 32.15
CA THR A 571 16.80 32.04 32.53
C THR A 571 17.56 31.39 31.39
N HIS A 572 16.91 31.08 30.28
CA HIS A 572 17.45 30.26 29.18
C HIS A 572 18.00 28.92 29.65
N THR A 573 17.39 28.32 30.65
CA THR A 573 17.69 26.98 31.16
C THR A 573 16.48 26.08 30.99
N ALA A 574 16.62 24.78 31.23
CA ALA A 574 15.49 23.87 31.24
C ALA A 574 15.48 23.03 32.52
N GLU A 575 14.29 22.81 33.08
CA GLU A 575 14.09 21.85 34.15
C GLU A 575 14.08 20.43 33.56
N ILE A 576 14.96 19.56 34.07
CA ILE A 576 15.13 18.18 33.56
C ILE A 576 14.64 17.14 34.56
N ALA A 577 14.01 16.11 34.06
CA ALA A 577 13.66 14.94 34.85
C ALA A 577 13.70 13.69 33.96
N PHE A 578 14.08 12.54 34.55
CA PHE A 578 14.05 11.26 33.84
C PHE A 578 13.90 10.08 34.80
N VAL A 579 13.51 8.95 34.28
CA VAL A 579 13.36 7.68 34.99
C VAL A 579 13.64 6.52 34.04
N VAL A 580 14.24 5.47 34.58
CA VAL A 580 14.52 4.23 33.85
C VAL A 580 13.88 3.08 34.61
N ARG A 581 13.25 2.15 33.90
CA ARG A 581 12.61 0.96 34.46
C ARG A 581 13.59 0.17 35.34
N ASP A 582 13.10 -0.31 36.48
CA ASP A 582 13.94 -0.84 37.57
C ASP A 582 14.84 -2.01 37.10
N ASP A 583 14.30 -2.92 36.31
CA ASP A 583 15.01 -4.07 35.75
C ASP A 583 16.02 -3.73 34.64
N HIS A 584 15.96 -2.51 34.11
CA HIS A 584 16.88 -2.00 33.08
C HIS A 584 17.80 -0.88 33.61
N GLN A 585 17.77 -0.60 34.92
CA GLN A 585 18.74 0.32 35.53
C GLN A 585 20.18 -0.24 35.44
N ASN A 586 21.13 0.66 35.54
CA ASN A 586 22.58 0.35 35.45
C ASN A 586 23.03 -0.28 34.10
N GLN A 587 22.19 -0.24 33.06
CA GLN A 587 22.53 -0.70 31.70
C GLN A 587 23.01 0.44 30.78
N GLY A 588 23.04 1.69 31.25
CA GLY A 588 23.54 2.85 30.52
C GLY A 588 22.44 3.71 29.88
N ILE A 589 21.17 3.29 29.92
CA ILE A 589 20.02 4.01 29.32
C ILE A 589 19.93 5.45 29.82
N GLY A 590 20.03 5.68 31.15
CA GLY A 590 19.98 7.03 31.71
C GLY A 590 21.12 7.94 31.19
N THR A 591 22.29 7.38 30.90
CA THR A 591 23.40 8.14 30.30
C THR A 591 23.08 8.57 28.87
N GLU A 592 22.53 7.65 28.04
CA GLU A 592 22.15 7.94 26.67
C GLU A 592 21.02 8.99 26.61
N LEU A 593 19.98 8.83 27.44
CA LEU A 593 18.89 9.81 27.55
C LEU A 593 19.41 11.21 27.93
N LEU A 594 20.22 11.31 28.98
CA LEU A 594 20.76 12.60 29.43
C LEU A 594 21.70 13.22 28.39
N SER A 595 22.55 12.40 27.75
CA SER A 595 23.44 12.87 26.68
C SER A 595 22.65 13.42 25.49
N TYR A 596 21.57 12.74 25.13
CA TYR A 596 20.76 13.14 24.00
C TYR A 596 19.94 14.41 24.31
N LEU A 597 19.31 14.50 25.50
CA LEU A 597 18.64 15.73 25.92
C LEU A 597 19.61 16.91 25.99
N THR A 598 20.83 16.69 26.45
CA THR A 598 21.88 17.75 26.50
C THR A 598 22.22 18.24 25.10
N LEU A 599 22.34 17.35 24.13
CA LEU A 599 22.56 17.70 22.72
C LEU A 599 21.40 18.56 22.18
N LEU A 600 20.17 18.15 22.44
CA LEU A 600 18.97 18.86 21.98
C LEU A 600 18.85 20.24 22.65
N ALA A 601 19.13 20.33 23.95
CA ALA A 601 19.12 21.60 24.70
C ALA A 601 20.17 22.59 24.17
N LYS A 602 21.40 22.12 23.93
CA LYS A 602 22.47 22.95 23.34
C LYS A 602 22.11 23.43 21.93
N ARG A 603 21.52 22.57 21.07
CA ARG A 603 21.04 22.96 19.74
C ARG A 603 19.97 24.05 19.78
N ARG A 604 19.20 24.15 20.88
CA ARG A 604 18.19 25.18 21.12
C ARG A 604 18.75 26.42 21.81
N GLY A 605 20.05 26.49 22.06
CA GLY A 605 20.71 27.63 22.67
C GLY A 605 20.47 27.76 24.17
N LEU A 606 20.08 26.67 24.86
CA LEU A 606 19.93 26.68 26.31
C LEU A 606 21.31 26.71 26.98
N LEU A 607 21.42 27.36 28.14
CA LEU A 607 22.65 27.55 28.87
C LEU A 607 22.94 26.42 29.89
N GLY A 608 21.91 25.69 30.28
CA GLY A 608 22.07 24.63 31.27
C GLY A 608 20.74 23.99 31.66
N PHE A 609 20.82 23.06 32.63
CA PHE A 609 19.68 22.42 33.23
C PHE A 609 19.50 22.84 34.70
N THR A 610 18.25 22.80 35.17
CA THR A 610 17.87 22.77 36.58
C THR A 610 17.24 21.41 36.91
N ALA A 611 17.39 20.94 38.14
CA ALA A 611 16.72 19.72 38.59
C ALA A 611 16.52 19.73 40.11
N GLU A 612 15.42 19.11 40.56
CA GLU A 612 15.21 18.77 41.96
C GLU A 612 15.50 17.27 42.15
N VAL A 613 16.37 16.94 43.10
CA VAL A 613 16.81 15.55 43.34
C VAL A 613 16.81 15.24 44.83
N LEU A 614 16.14 14.18 45.24
CA LEU A 614 16.21 13.68 46.62
C LEU A 614 17.66 13.45 47.05
N THR A 615 18.05 13.89 48.24
CA THR A 615 19.42 13.74 48.77
C THR A 615 19.88 12.28 48.86
N GLU A 616 18.97 11.33 48.94
CA GLU A 616 19.20 9.89 48.95
C GLU A 616 19.37 9.28 47.54
N ASN A 617 18.99 10.01 46.48
CA ASN A 617 19.10 9.53 45.12
C ASN A 617 20.53 9.66 44.55
N LYS A 618 21.47 8.93 45.18
CA LYS A 618 22.88 8.94 44.81
C LYS A 618 23.14 8.55 43.34
N PRO A 619 22.43 7.59 42.74
CA PRO A 619 22.62 7.26 41.32
C PRO A 619 22.38 8.44 40.39
N MET A 620 21.34 9.22 40.61
CA MET A 620 21.01 10.43 39.82
C MET A 620 22.09 11.50 39.96
N LEU A 621 22.49 11.78 41.19
CA LEU A 621 23.53 12.76 41.47
C LEU A 621 24.86 12.37 40.79
N HIS A 622 25.24 11.09 40.88
CA HIS A 622 26.45 10.58 40.22
C HIS A 622 26.35 10.72 38.69
N LEU A 623 25.20 10.48 38.12
CA LEU A 623 24.99 10.60 36.67
C LEU A 623 25.22 12.05 36.21
N PHE A 624 24.65 13.05 36.91
CA PHE A 624 24.89 14.46 36.60
C PHE A 624 26.37 14.86 36.74
N GLU A 625 27.04 14.41 37.79
CA GLU A 625 28.45 14.70 38.00
C GLU A 625 29.34 14.11 36.86
N LYS A 626 28.99 12.91 36.36
CA LYS A 626 29.71 12.24 35.29
C LYS A 626 29.58 12.92 33.94
N MET A 627 28.51 13.67 33.72
CA MET A 627 28.25 14.41 32.46
C MET A 627 29.13 15.65 32.27
N GLY A 628 29.87 16.06 33.31
CA GLY A 628 30.80 17.16 33.21
C GLY A 628 30.17 18.54 33.21
N PHE A 629 28.99 18.67 33.76
CA PHE A 629 28.35 20.00 33.99
C PHE A 629 29.08 20.77 35.12
N ASP A 630 28.99 22.08 35.08
CA ASP A 630 29.31 22.91 36.24
C ASP A 630 28.08 22.96 37.13
N ILE A 631 28.17 22.29 38.32
CA ILE A 631 27.02 22.04 39.18
C ILE A 631 27.06 22.88 40.42
N GLU A 632 26.05 23.72 40.60
CA GLU A 632 25.72 24.39 41.86
C GLU A 632 24.65 23.57 42.58
N LYS A 633 24.89 23.27 43.88
CA LYS A 633 23.96 22.48 44.70
C LYS A 633 23.47 23.30 45.89
N LYS A 634 22.17 23.45 46.04
CA LYS A 634 21.54 24.01 47.23
C LYS A 634 20.66 22.95 47.87
N ARG A 635 20.80 22.75 49.20
CA ARG A 635 20.00 21.75 49.91
C ARG A 635 18.83 22.43 50.60
N ASP A 636 17.63 21.92 50.38
CA ASP A 636 16.41 22.34 51.07
C ASP A 636 15.52 21.12 51.37
N ALA A 637 15.05 20.99 52.62
CA ALA A 637 14.05 20.02 53.08
C ALA A 637 14.21 18.57 52.57
N GLY A 638 15.47 18.06 52.43
CA GLY A 638 15.74 16.72 51.96
C GLY A 638 15.87 16.57 50.44
N VAL A 639 15.80 17.65 49.70
CA VAL A 639 15.98 17.75 48.26
C VAL A 639 17.21 18.62 47.94
N PHE A 640 17.93 18.29 46.89
CA PHE A 640 18.91 19.16 46.26
C PHE A 640 18.29 19.91 45.09
N GLU A 641 18.30 21.23 45.13
CA GLU A 641 18.12 22.08 43.96
C GLU A 641 19.46 22.14 43.22
N LEU A 642 19.50 21.68 42.00
CA LEU A 642 20.70 21.67 41.17
C LEU A 642 20.57 22.71 40.05
N LYS A 643 21.65 23.49 39.85
CA LYS A 643 21.85 24.28 38.63
C LYS A 643 23.08 23.73 37.92
N MET A 644 22.92 23.34 36.66
CA MET A 644 23.91 22.62 35.87
C MET A 644 24.19 23.40 34.59
N ALA A 645 25.29 24.17 34.57
CA ALA A 645 25.68 24.89 33.36
C ALA A 645 26.42 23.99 32.38
N PHE A 646 26.10 24.16 31.10
CA PHE A 646 26.80 23.44 30.05
C PHE A 646 28.20 24.03 29.89
N ARG A 647 29.23 23.16 29.89
CA ARG A 647 30.56 23.57 29.45
C ARG A 647 30.56 23.77 27.93
N GLY A 648 31.18 24.84 27.47
CA GLY A 648 31.26 25.25 26.09
C GLY A 648 31.99 24.23 25.20
#